data_990c69bb61b21690cd6d819548a2bda4
#
_entry.id   990c69bb61b21690cd6d819548a2bda4
#
_cell.length_a   1.000
_cell.length_b   1.000
_cell.length_c   1.000
_cell.angle_alpha   90.00
_cell.angle_beta   90.00
_cell.angle_gamma   90.00
#
_symmetry.space_group_name_H-M   'P 1'
#
loop_
_entity.id
_entity.type
_entity.pdbx_description
1 polymer ?
#
loop_
_entity_poly.entity_id
_entity_poly.type
_entity_poly.pdbx_seq_one_letter_code
_entity_poly.pdbx_strand_id
1 'polypeptide(L)'
;MSTVEAPRPGVRVHVQKLGTSLSNMVMPNIGAFIAWGLITALFIEQGWLQAIFSGLKDPDGWVARIGGWGSYDGAGIVGPMITYLLPVLIGYTGGRMIHGNRGAVVGAIATMGVVAGADVPMFMGAMIMGPLGGWAMKKADALWEGKIRPGFEMLVDNFSAGILGMLLAIFGFFGVGPIVSSFTRAAGNAVDFLVRNDLLPLTSLLIEPAKVLFLNNAINHGVLTPLGTTQALDTGKSILFLLETNPGPGLGVLLAFMVFGRGAARASAPGAAIIQFFGGIHEIYFPYVLMKPKLIAATILGGMTGVFVNVLFGSGLRAPAAPGSIIAIYAQTAGGSFLGVTLSVLGATAVSFAVASLLLKTDRAGDEPDLAAATAEMEALKGKKSSVASALVGAPRGPVSSIVFACDAGMGSSAMGASVLRKKIRSAGFGDIAVTNQSIANLTDTYDLVVTHRDLTDRARLKTGSAVHVSVEDFMSSPRYDEIVEMLGDTNSAGDERSREDQTGGDAAVVEQPVSKADDVLPLESIVLAGTATSADTAIDEAGALLVAADAVEPAYVDAMHEREKSVSTYMGNGLAIPHGTNEAKTAIRRTGISFVRYPEPIDWNGKPAEFVVGIAGLGNDHMALLTKIAHVFLDKDEVARLRAATSADDVRAVLSDSK
;
A
#
# COMPACT_ATOMS: atom_id res chain seq x y z
N MET A 1 -22.39 -35.83 11.93
CA MET A 1 -21.46 -34.69 11.67
C MET A 1 -22.24 -33.40 11.79
N SER A 2 -22.16 -32.76 12.94
CA SER A 2 -22.79 -31.46 13.18
C SER A 2 -21.92 -30.38 12.51
N THR A 3 -22.44 -29.73 11.48
CA THR A 3 -21.85 -28.54 10.89
C THR A 3 -21.86 -27.42 11.94
N VAL A 4 -20.69 -27.08 12.47
CA VAL A 4 -20.51 -25.90 13.30
C VAL A 4 -20.71 -24.70 12.39
N GLU A 5 -21.88 -24.06 12.43
CA GLU A 5 -22.14 -22.78 11.80
C GLU A 5 -21.17 -21.73 12.36
N ALA A 6 -20.35 -21.14 11.50
CA ALA A 6 -19.47 -20.04 11.88
C ALA A 6 -20.31 -18.89 12.48
N PRO A 7 -19.94 -18.32 13.62
CA PRO A 7 -20.72 -17.28 14.28
C PRO A 7 -20.92 -16.10 13.35
N ARG A 8 -22.17 -15.62 13.21
CA ARG A 8 -22.52 -14.47 12.37
C ARG A 8 -21.71 -13.25 12.84
N PRO A 9 -21.04 -12.52 11.93
CA PRO A 9 -20.24 -11.37 12.30
C PRO A 9 -21.12 -10.31 12.99
N GLY A 10 -20.71 -9.89 14.20
CA GLY A 10 -21.45 -8.88 14.97
C GLY A 10 -21.49 -7.50 14.31
N VAL A 11 -22.37 -6.62 14.77
CA VAL A 11 -22.54 -5.24 14.26
C VAL A 11 -21.19 -4.49 14.17
N ARG A 12 -20.30 -4.67 15.14
CA ARG A 12 -18.94 -4.09 15.18
C ARG A 12 -18.15 -4.42 13.91
N VAL A 13 -18.16 -5.68 13.46
CA VAL A 13 -17.43 -6.11 12.26
C VAL A 13 -17.98 -5.45 11.00
N HIS A 14 -19.30 -5.24 10.90
CA HIS A 14 -19.90 -4.55 9.77
C HIS A 14 -19.52 -3.07 9.72
N VAL A 15 -19.57 -2.37 10.87
CA VAL A 15 -19.19 -0.96 10.96
C VAL A 15 -17.70 -0.77 10.65
N GLN A 16 -16.86 -1.67 11.12
CA GLN A 16 -15.42 -1.67 10.83
C GLN A 16 -15.14 -1.91 9.33
N LYS A 17 -15.81 -2.88 8.70
CA LYS A 17 -15.71 -3.13 7.26
C LYS A 17 -16.13 -1.90 6.46
N LEU A 18 -17.22 -1.24 6.87
CA LEU A 18 -17.66 0.00 6.24
C LEU A 18 -16.58 1.09 6.38
N GLY A 19 -16.05 1.32 7.60
CA GLY A 19 -14.99 2.30 7.83
C GLY A 19 -13.74 2.02 7.02
N THR A 20 -13.31 0.76 6.93
CA THR A 20 -12.17 0.35 6.09
C THR A 20 -12.46 0.61 4.61
N SER A 21 -13.68 0.33 4.13
CA SER A 21 -14.06 0.60 2.74
C SER A 21 -14.03 2.11 2.44
N LEU A 22 -14.57 2.94 3.33
CA LEU A 22 -14.52 4.41 3.20
C LEU A 22 -13.08 4.92 3.19
N SER A 23 -12.24 4.45 4.12
CA SER A 23 -10.83 4.80 4.17
C SER A 23 -10.08 4.41 2.88
N ASN A 24 -10.31 3.22 2.36
CA ASN A 24 -9.67 2.74 1.14
C ASN A 24 -10.06 3.54 -0.12
N MET A 25 -11.17 4.27 -0.10
CA MET A 25 -11.54 5.20 -1.17
C MET A 25 -10.80 6.54 -1.06
N VAL A 26 -10.45 6.98 0.16
CA VAL A 26 -9.82 8.29 0.43
C VAL A 26 -8.30 8.20 0.47
N MET A 27 -7.74 7.20 1.17
CA MET A 27 -6.30 7.08 1.41
C MET A 27 -5.42 7.08 0.15
N PRO A 28 -5.78 6.42 -0.96
CA PRO A 28 -4.99 6.51 -2.19
C PRO A 28 -4.92 7.93 -2.78
N ASN A 29 -5.90 8.78 -2.43
CA ASN A 29 -6.02 10.15 -2.92
C ASN A 29 -5.51 11.19 -1.93
N ILE A 30 -4.86 10.78 -0.82
CA ILE A 30 -4.44 11.70 0.26
C ILE A 30 -3.50 12.79 -0.23
N GLY A 31 -2.67 12.51 -1.24
CA GLY A 31 -1.81 13.49 -1.88
C GLY A 31 -2.58 14.68 -2.47
N ALA A 32 -3.76 14.43 -3.06
CA ALA A 32 -4.63 15.49 -3.59
C ALA A 32 -5.25 16.33 -2.46
N PHE A 33 -5.61 15.70 -1.32
CA PHE A 33 -6.08 16.42 -0.13
C PHE A 33 -4.98 17.30 0.47
N ILE A 34 -3.76 16.79 0.55
CA ILE A 34 -2.60 17.57 1.03
C ILE A 34 -2.34 18.75 0.10
N ALA A 35 -2.33 18.55 -1.22
CA ALA A 35 -2.14 19.60 -2.19
C ALA A 35 -3.22 20.69 -2.08
N TRP A 36 -4.51 20.27 -2.04
CA TRP A 36 -5.61 21.20 -1.81
C TRP A 36 -5.46 21.95 -0.50
N GLY A 37 -5.15 21.26 0.60
CA GLY A 37 -4.96 21.87 1.91
C GLY A 37 -3.82 22.91 1.92
N LEU A 38 -2.68 22.63 1.29
CA LEU A 38 -1.55 23.57 1.19
C LEU A 38 -1.91 24.78 0.33
N ILE A 39 -2.55 24.57 -0.83
CA ILE A 39 -3.01 25.67 -1.69
C ILE A 39 -4.02 26.53 -0.93
N THR A 40 -4.98 25.92 -0.24
CA THR A 40 -5.95 26.63 0.60
C THR A 40 -5.24 27.45 1.67
N ALA A 41 -4.34 26.83 2.45
CA ALA A 41 -3.62 27.53 3.52
C ALA A 41 -2.80 28.72 3.03
N LEU A 42 -2.24 28.65 1.83
CA LEU A 42 -1.39 29.71 1.27
C LEU A 42 -2.20 30.82 0.60
N PHE A 43 -3.24 30.48 -0.20
CA PHE A 43 -3.79 31.39 -1.20
C PHE A 43 -5.21 31.91 -0.92
N ILE A 44 -5.96 31.37 0.06
CA ILE A 44 -7.28 31.97 0.39
C ILE A 44 -7.12 33.38 0.98
N GLU A 45 -8.19 34.16 1.04
CA GLU A 45 -8.22 35.55 1.52
C GLU A 45 -7.57 35.74 2.91
N GLN A 46 -7.69 34.74 3.80
CA GLN A 46 -7.05 34.73 5.12
C GLN A 46 -5.83 33.78 5.16
N GLY A 47 -5.21 33.52 4.01
CA GLY A 47 -4.10 32.61 3.85
C GLY A 47 -2.78 33.13 4.40
N TRP A 48 -1.78 32.24 4.48
CA TRP A 48 -0.47 32.56 5.02
C TRP A 48 0.27 33.66 4.23
N LEU A 49 0.18 33.62 2.89
CA LEU A 49 0.88 34.62 2.07
C LEU A 49 0.42 36.03 2.38
N GLN A 50 -0.86 36.25 2.62
CA GLN A 50 -1.40 37.55 2.97
C GLN A 50 -1.14 37.93 4.44
N ALA A 51 -1.03 36.95 5.32
CA ALA A 51 -0.66 37.19 6.72
C ALA A 51 0.79 37.64 6.87
N ILE A 52 1.69 37.10 6.01
CA ILE A 52 3.13 37.42 6.02
C ILE A 52 3.45 38.69 5.18
N PHE A 53 2.81 38.80 4.00
CA PHE A 53 3.10 39.87 3.04
C PHE A 53 1.84 40.71 2.80
N SER A 54 1.74 41.85 3.49
CA SER A 54 0.57 42.75 3.41
C SER A 54 0.30 43.30 1.99
N GLY A 55 1.31 43.37 1.14
CA GLY A 55 1.18 43.77 -0.27
C GLY A 55 0.48 42.74 -1.18
N LEU A 56 0.17 41.53 -0.68
CA LEU A 56 -0.52 40.48 -1.43
C LEU A 56 -2.02 40.41 -1.12
N LYS A 57 -2.59 41.39 -0.40
CA LYS A 57 -4.03 41.47 -0.10
C LYS A 57 -4.85 42.13 -1.21
N ASP A 58 -4.30 42.20 -2.40
CA ASP A 58 -4.97 42.77 -3.57
C ASP A 58 -6.04 41.81 -4.09
N PRO A 59 -7.34 42.19 -4.09
CA PRO A 59 -8.42 41.31 -4.59
C PRO A 59 -8.37 41.07 -6.10
N ASP A 60 -7.59 41.89 -6.84
CA ASP A 60 -7.33 41.71 -8.28
C ASP A 60 -5.99 41.03 -8.56
N GLY A 61 -5.23 40.72 -7.50
CA GLY A 61 -3.89 40.17 -7.58
C GLY A 61 -3.84 38.69 -7.91
N TRP A 62 -2.63 38.21 -8.24
CA TRP A 62 -2.39 36.82 -8.60
C TRP A 62 -2.70 35.81 -7.45
N VAL A 63 -2.55 36.23 -6.18
CA VAL A 63 -2.90 35.40 -5.01
C VAL A 63 -4.40 35.18 -4.95
N ALA A 64 -5.20 36.24 -5.15
CA ALA A 64 -6.65 36.17 -5.23
C ALA A 64 -7.10 35.28 -6.39
N ARG A 65 -6.44 35.38 -7.54
CA ARG A 65 -6.72 34.57 -8.72
C ARG A 65 -6.48 33.09 -8.49
N ILE A 66 -5.41 32.70 -7.78
CA ILE A 66 -5.15 31.29 -7.42
C ILE A 66 -6.15 30.81 -6.36
N GLY A 67 -6.38 31.62 -5.31
CA GLY A 67 -7.25 31.29 -4.19
C GLY A 67 -8.73 31.27 -4.53
N GLY A 68 -9.16 32.03 -5.54
CA GLY A 68 -10.57 32.18 -5.95
C GLY A 68 -11.36 33.07 -5.01
N TRP A 69 -10.85 34.29 -4.73
CA TRP A 69 -11.52 35.29 -3.89
C TRP A 69 -11.39 36.71 -4.49
N GLY A 70 -12.08 37.69 -3.92
CA GLY A 70 -12.10 39.05 -4.46
C GLY A 70 -12.79 39.07 -5.84
N SER A 71 -12.14 39.67 -6.84
CA SER A 71 -12.66 39.72 -8.22
C SER A 71 -12.68 38.33 -8.91
N TYR A 72 -12.09 37.32 -8.30
CA TYR A 72 -12.04 35.93 -8.81
C TYR A 72 -12.88 34.96 -7.97
N ASP A 73 -13.86 35.46 -7.21
CA ASP A 73 -14.74 34.64 -6.40
C ASP A 73 -15.44 33.55 -7.26
N GLY A 74 -15.47 32.32 -6.77
CA GLY A 74 -15.97 31.15 -7.50
C GLY A 74 -15.04 30.59 -8.59
N ALA A 75 -13.90 31.25 -8.85
CA ALA A 75 -12.86 30.79 -9.78
C ALA A 75 -11.63 30.21 -9.00
N GLY A 76 -10.43 30.26 -9.59
CA GLY A 76 -9.21 29.80 -8.96
C GLY A 76 -9.05 28.28 -8.89
N ILE A 77 -8.17 27.80 -8.00
CA ILE A 77 -7.85 26.38 -7.86
C ILE A 77 -8.59 25.74 -6.66
N VAL A 78 -8.73 26.48 -5.57
CA VAL A 78 -9.27 25.93 -4.30
C VAL A 78 -10.67 25.38 -4.46
N GLY A 79 -11.60 26.19 -5.02
CA GLY A 79 -12.99 25.81 -5.24
C GLY A 79 -13.15 24.57 -6.13
N PRO A 80 -12.61 24.57 -7.38
CA PRO A 80 -12.70 23.40 -8.26
C PRO A 80 -12.07 22.13 -7.71
N MET A 81 -10.98 22.22 -6.96
CA MET A 81 -10.37 21.04 -6.35
C MET A 81 -11.31 20.38 -5.34
N ILE A 82 -11.93 21.14 -4.46
CA ILE A 82 -12.78 20.58 -3.41
C ILE A 82 -14.16 20.19 -3.92
N THR A 83 -14.71 20.95 -4.87
CA THR A 83 -16.04 20.69 -5.39
C THR A 83 -16.06 19.53 -6.38
N TYR A 84 -15.06 19.44 -7.25
CA TYR A 84 -15.05 18.46 -8.34
C TYR A 84 -13.95 17.42 -8.19
N LEU A 85 -12.67 17.84 -8.11
CA LEU A 85 -11.54 16.92 -8.21
C LEU A 85 -11.54 15.88 -7.09
N LEU A 86 -11.60 16.31 -5.84
CA LEU A 86 -11.52 15.40 -4.68
C LEU A 86 -12.69 14.40 -4.64
N PRO A 87 -13.97 14.80 -4.79
CA PRO A 87 -15.07 13.85 -4.87
C PRO A 87 -14.94 12.87 -6.05
N VAL A 88 -14.55 13.35 -7.24
CA VAL A 88 -14.39 12.51 -8.43
C VAL A 88 -13.28 11.48 -8.23
N LEU A 89 -12.15 11.85 -7.61
CA LEU A 89 -11.08 10.91 -7.27
C LEU A 89 -11.55 9.83 -6.28
N ILE A 90 -12.36 10.20 -5.29
CA ILE A 90 -12.95 9.25 -4.35
C ILE A 90 -13.87 8.28 -5.08
N GLY A 91 -14.75 8.80 -5.94
CA GLY A 91 -15.70 7.98 -6.71
C GLY A 91 -14.98 7.06 -7.72
N TYR A 92 -13.94 7.57 -8.39
CA TYR A 92 -13.06 6.78 -9.25
C TYR A 92 -12.43 5.61 -8.47
N THR A 93 -11.84 5.91 -7.31
CA THR A 93 -11.20 4.89 -6.46
C THR A 93 -12.22 3.88 -5.94
N GLY A 94 -13.41 4.33 -5.52
CA GLY A 94 -14.51 3.47 -5.07
C GLY A 94 -14.99 2.51 -6.15
N GLY A 95 -15.18 3.01 -7.37
CA GLY A 95 -15.55 2.20 -8.54
C GLY A 95 -14.46 1.19 -8.91
N ARG A 96 -13.18 1.63 -8.87
CA ARG A 96 -12.01 0.79 -9.14
C ARG A 96 -11.89 -0.38 -8.18
N MET A 97 -12.16 -0.16 -6.90
CA MET A 97 -12.12 -1.22 -5.87
C MET A 97 -13.12 -2.35 -6.14
N ILE A 98 -14.25 -2.05 -6.80
CA ILE A 98 -15.30 -3.03 -7.08
C ILE A 98 -15.10 -3.73 -8.43
N HIS A 99 -14.73 -2.98 -9.47
CA HIS A 99 -14.64 -3.54 -10.84
C HIS A 99 -13.54 -2.89 -11.70
N GLY A 100 -12.33 -2.81 -11.20
CA GLY A 100 -11.15 -2.37 -11.94
C GLY A 100 -11.33 -1.02 -12.67
N ASN A 101 -10.69 -0.86 -13.81
CA ASN A 101 -10.70 0.42 -14.55
C ASN A 101 -12.09 0.79 -15.10
N ARG A 102 -12.88 -0.18 -15.55
CA ARG A 102 -14.24 0.07 -16.05
C ARG A 102 -15.15 0.60 -14.95
N GLY A 103 -15.10 -0.05 -13.78
CA GLY A 103 -15.81 0.43 -12.59
C GLY A 103 -15.33 1.80 -12.12
N ALA A 104 -14.04 2.11 -12.26
CA ALA A 104 -13.49 3.42 -11.92
C ALA A 104 -14.08 4.54 -12.78
N VAL A 105 -14.13 4.35 -14.11
CA VAL A 105 -14.67 5.34 -15.04
C VAL A 105 -16.16 5.58 -14.78
N VAL A 106 -16.96 4.51 -14.65
CA VAL A 106 -18.40 4.64 -14.35
C VAL A 106 -18.63 5.27 -12.99
N GLY A 107 -17.83 4.92 -11.97
CA GLY A 107 -17.88 5.51 -10.64
C GLY A 107 -17.58 7.01 -10.64
N ALA A 108 -16.59 7.45 -11.43
CA ALA A 108 -16.27 8.87 -11.61
C ALA A 108 -17.41 9.65 -12.28
N ILE A 109 -17.98 9.11 -13.37
CA ILE A 109 -19.08 9.74 -14.09
C ILE A 109 -20.32 9.84 -13.18
N ALA A 110 -20.67 8.76 -12.48
CA ALA A 110 -21.80 8.72 -11.55
C ALA A 110 -21.61 9.73 -10.40
N THR A 111 -20.38 9.87 -9.90
CA THR A 111 -20.04 10.87 -8.86
C THR A 111 -20.20 12.29 -9.37
N MET A 112 -19.80 12.57 -10.62
CA MET A 112 -20.00 13.91 -11.20
C MET A 112 -21.48 14.32 -11.24
N GLY A 113 -22.39 13.36 -11.45
CA GLY A 113 -23.83 13.62 -11.36
C GLY A 113 -24.26 14.11 -9.97
N VAL A 114 -23.80 13.45 -8.91
CA VAL A 114 -24.09 13.87 -7.52
C VAL A 114 -23.46 15.23 -7.20
N VAL A 115 -22.23 15.46 -7.65
CA VAL A 115 -21.54 16.75 -7.44
C VAL A 115 -22.27 17.90 -8.11
N ALA A 116 -22.71 17.71 -9.36
CA ALA A 116 -23.44 18.74 -10.11
C ALA A 116 -24.85 19.03 -9.57
N GLY A 117 -25.44 18.08 -8.85
CA GLY A 117 -26.77 18.20 -8.24
C GLY A 117 -26.79 18.71 -6.79
N ALA A 118 -25.66 19.26 -6.29
CA ALA A 118 -25.53 19.60 -4.88
C ALA A 118 -24.85 20.96 -4.66
N ASP A 119 -25.25 21.63 -3.58
CA ASP A 119 -24.71 22.93 -3.15
C ASP A 119 -23.51 22.81 -2.18
N VAL A 120 -23.15 21.57 -1.80
CA VAL A 120 -22.09 21.29 -0.81
C VAL A 120 -21.12 20.27 -1.37
N PRO A 121 -19.84 20.26 -0.92
CA PRO A 121 -18.86 19.27 -1.36
C PRO A 121 -19.34 17.82 -1.15
N MET A 122 -19.42 17.04 -2.22
CA MET A 122 -20.09 15.74 -2.24
C MET A 122 -19.15 14.56 -1.98
N PHE A 123 -18.38 14.62 -0.88
CA PHE A 123 -17.52 13.48 -0.47
C PHE A 123 -18.34 12.22 -0.15
N MET A 124 -19.41 12.35 0.65
CA MET A 124 -20.29 11.22 0.97
C MET A 124 -21.03 10.71 -0.27
N GLY A 125 -21.49 11.62 -1.12
CA GLY A 125 -22.10 11.26 -2.40
C GLY A 125 -21.14 10.44 -3.27
N ALA A 126 -19.85 10.82 -3.33
CA ALA A 126 -18.81 10.10 -4.03
C ALA A 126 -18.54 8.70 -3.45
N MET A 127 -18.54 8.59 -2.11
CA MET A 127 -18.35 7.31 -1.40
C MET A 127 -19.51 6.34 -1.63
N ILE A 128 -20.69 6.83 -1.99
CA ILE A 128 -21.87 6.02 -2.35
C ILE A 128 -21.84 5.70 -3.84
N MET A 129 -21.73 6.73 -4.70
CA MET A 129 -21.88 6.58 -6.14
C MET A 129 -20.70 5.87 -6.80
N GLY A 130 -19.46 6.02 -6.26
CA GLY A 130 -18.29 5.32 -6.77
C GLY A 130 -18.45 3.79 -6.74
N PRO A 131 -18.61 3.18 -5.56
CA PRO A 131 -18.87 1.74 -5.44
C PRO A 131 -20.15 1.29 -6.16
N LEU A 132 -21.22 2.07 -6.15
CA LEU A 132 -22.45 1.78 -6.88
C LEU A 132 -22.17 1.69 -8.39
N GLY A 133 -21.42 2.64 -8.93
CA GLY A 133 -20.99 2.63 -10.34
C GLY A 133 -20.17 1.40 -10.69
N GLY A 134 -19.20 1.05 -9.84
CA GLY A 134 -18.39 -0.16 -10.00
C GLY A 134 -19.22 -1.44 -9.92
N TRP A 135 -20.15 -1.52 -8.98
CA TRP A 135 -21.06 -2.67 -8.84
C TRP A 135 -22.01 -2.81 -10.04
N ALA A 136 -22.61 -1.72 -10.48
CA ALA A 136 -23.50 -1.70 -11.63
C ALA A 136 -22.75 -2.12 -12.92
N MET A 137 -21.51 -1.62 -13.11
CA MET A 137 -20.68 -1.99 -14.26
C MET A 137 -20.32 -3.48 -14.22
N LYS A 138 -19.94 -4.00 -13.05
CA LYS A 138 -19.69 -5.44 -12.87
C LYS A 138 -20.90 -6.29 -13.23
N LYS A 139 -22.10 -5.86 -12.87
CA LYS A 139 -23.34 -6.57 -13.21
C LYS A 139 -23.67 -6.46 -14.69
N ALA A 140 -23.44 -5.31 -15.29
CA ALA A 140 -23.63 -5.10 -16.72
C ALA A 140 -22.67 -5.99 -17.54
N ASP A 141 -21.38 -6.02 -17.21
CA ASP A 141 -20.40 -6.86 -17.92
C ASP A 141 -20.75 -8.35 -17.85
N ALA A 142 -21.23 -8.83 -16.71
CA ALA A 142 -21.65 -10.22 -16.54
C ALA A 142 -22.85 -10.65 -17.43
N LEU A 143 -23.62 -9.70 -18.00
CA LEU A 143 -24.74 -10.02 -18.90
C LEU A 143 -24.28 -10.49 -20.28
N TRP A 144 -23.14 -9.99 -20.76
CA TRP A 144 -22.61 -10.27 -22.10
C TRP A 144 -21.22 -10.89 -22.12
N GLU A 145 -20.65 -11.23 -20.97
CA GLU A 145 -19.37 -11.95 -20.87
C GLU A 145 -19.43 -13.24 -21.71
N GLY A 146 -18.46 -13.42 -22.61
CA GLY A 146 -18.37 -14.54 -23.53
C GLY A 146 -19.40 -14.55 -24.68
N LYS A 147 -20.27 -13.52 -24.82
CA LYS A 147 -21.29 -13.44 -25.87
C LYS A 147 -20.98 -12.40 -26.96
N ILE A 148 -19.99 -11.54 -26.73
CA ILE A 148 -19.62 -10.51 -27.68
C ILE A 148 -18.88 -11.16 -28.85
N ARG A 149 -19.29 -10.80 -30.09
CA ARG A 149 -18.61 -11.27 -31.29
C ARG A 149 -17.23 -10.62 -31.40
N PRO A 150 -16.19 -11.37 -31.84
CA PRO A 150 -14.86 -10.82 -32.07
C PRO A 150 -14.89 -9.54 -32.93
N GLY A 151 -14.18 -8.50 -32.48
CA GLY A 151 -14.13 -7.17 -33.12
C GLY A 151 -15.16 -6.16 -32.63
N PHE A 152 -16.14 -6.57 -31.82
CA PHE A 152 -17.13 -5.67 -31.22
C PHE A 152 -16.87 -5.35 -29.73
N GLU A 153 -15.82 -5.94 -29.13
CA GLU A 153 -15.51 -5.81 -27.71
C GLU A 153 -15.32 -4.34 -27.32
N MET A 154 -14.48 -3.61 -28.07
CA MET A 154 -14.20 -2.19 -27.79
C MET A 154 -15.48 -1.33 -27.89
N LEU A 155 -16.37 -1.62 -28.86
CA LEU A 155 -17.63 -0.90 -29.02
C LEU A 155 -18.54 -1.14 -27.82
N VAL A 156 -18.77 -2.41 -27.47
CA VAL A 156 -19.63 -2.80 -26.32
C VAL A 156 -19.05 -2.25 -25.02
N ASP A 157 -17.74 -2.36 -24.84
CA ASP A 157 -17.05 -1.91 -23.63
C ASP A 157 -17.20 -0.41 -23.41
N ASN A 158 -16.94 0.41 -24.43
CA ASN A 158 -17.01 1.86 -24.28
C ASN A 158 -18.46 2.36 -24.16
N PHE A 159 -19.36 1.86 -25.02
CA PHE A 159 -20.76 2.32 -24.98
C PHE A 159 -21.51 1.85 -23.73
N SER A 160 -21.27 0.64 -23.24
CA SER A 160 -21.89 0.17 -22.01
C SER A 160 -21.47 1.01 -20.79
N ALA A 161 -20.16 1.32 -20.67
CA ALA A 161 -19.65 2.17 -19.61
C ALA A 161 -20.20 3.61 -19.73
N GLY A 162 -20.24 4.17 -20.93
CA GLY A 162 -20.77 5.51 -21.19
C GLY A 162 -22.27 5.62 -20.88
N ILE A 163 -23.09 4.70 -21.39
CA ILE A 163 -24.55 4.71 -21.18
C ILE A 163 -24.87 4.47 -19.70
N LEU A 164 -24.24 3.49 -19.06
CA LEU A 164 -24.44 3.21 -17.65
C LEU A 164 -23.99 4.38 -16.76
N GLY A 165 -22.84 4.98 -17.08
CA GLY A 165 -22.34 6.17 -16.41
C GLY A 165 -23.31 7.35 -16.52
N MET A 166 -23.86 7.61 -17.71
CA MET A 166 -24.87 8.64 -17.94
C MET A 166 -26.13 8.39 -17.07
N LEU A 167 -26.66 7.19 -17.10
CA LEU A 167 -27.88 6.85 -16.31
C LEU A 167 -27.64 7.03 -14.82
N LEU A 168 -26.48 6.58 -14.32
CA LEU A 168 -26.11 6.73 -12.91
C LEU A 168 -25.80 8.17 -12.54
N ALA A 169 -25.23 8.98 -13.44
CA ALA A 169 -25.04 10.41 -13.20
C ALA A 169 -26.39 11.13 -13.06
N ILE A 170 -27.36 10.85 -13.94
CA ILE A 170 -28.71 11.41 -13.85
C ILE A 170 -29.39 10.96 -12.55
N PHE A 171 -29.28 9.68 -12.20
CA PHE A 171 -29.78 9.17 -10.91
C PHE A 171 -29.10 9.84 -9.72
N GLY A 172 -27.79 10.03 -9.79
CA GLY A 172 -27.01 10.75 -8.78
C GLY A 172 -27.49 12.18 -8.59
N PHE A 173 -27.73 12.90 -9.69
CA PHE A 173 -28.17 14.28 -9.70
C PHE A 173 -29.53 14.48 -9.02
N PHE A 174 -30.55 13.73 -9.43
CA PHE A 174 -31.92 13.89 -8.93
C PHE A 174 -32.23 13.08 -7.66
N GLY A 175 -31.53 11.95 -7.45
CA GLY A 175 -31.83 11.03 -6.35
C GLY A 175 -30.88 11.18 -5.17
N VAL A 176 -29.60 10.83 -5.37
CA VAL A 176 -28.62 10.72 -4.27
C VAL A 176 -28.18 12.11 -3.77
N GLY A 177 -27.97 13.07 -4.67
CA GLY A 177 -27.50 14.42 -4.32
C GLY A 177 -28.39 15.11 -3.28
N PRO A 178 -29.69 15.25 -3.49
CA PRO A 178 -30.62 15.87 -2.52
C PRO A 178 -30.65 15.14 -1.17
N ILE A 179 -30.61 13.82 -1.16
CA ILE A 179 -30.60 13.01 0.08
C ILE A 179 -29.34 13.29 0.89
N VAL A 180 -28.16 13.22 0.25
CA VAL A 180 -26.87 13.47 0.91
C VAL A 180 -26.77 14.92 1.37
N SER A 181 -27.22 15.90 0.57
CA SER A 181 -27.26 17.32 0.97
C SER A 181 -28.14 17.54 2.19
N SER A 182 -29.30 16.89 2.25
CA SER A 182 -30.21 16.99 3.40
C SER A 182 -29.59 16.38 4.67
N PHE A 183 -28.93 15.22 4.53
CA PHE A 183 -28.19 14.59 5.63
C PHE A 183 -27.05 15.49 6.11
N THR A 184 -26.25 16.05 5.19
CA THR A 184 -25.12 16.94 5.52
C THR A 184 -25.61 18.18 6.26
N ARG A 185 -26.71 18.80 5.83
CA ARG A 185 -27.33 19.94 6.54
C ARG A 185 -27.83 19.55 7.93
N ALA A 186 -28.51 18.40 8.07
CA ALA A 186 -29.00 17.93 9.37
C ALA A 186 -27.82 17.66 10.34
N ALA A 187 -26.74 17.04 9.85
CA ALA A 187 -25.54 16.82 10.64
C ALA A 187 -24.81 18.12 11.00
N GLY A 188 -24.76 19.10 10.09
CA GLY A 188 -24.26 20.45 10.37
C GLY A 188 -25.05 21.14 11.48
N ASN A 189 -26.39 21.11 11.42
CA ASN A 189 -27.25 21.66 12.47
C ASN A 189 -27.03 20.97 13.83
N ALA A 190 -26.78 19.65 13.85
CA ALA A 190 -26.46 18.94 15.08
C ALA A 190 -25.11 19.39 15.67
N VAL A 191 -24.09 19.60 14.84
CA VAL A 191 -22.80 20.15 15.26
C VAL A 191 -22.96 21.56 15.81
N ASP A 192 -23.70 22.42 15.11
CA ASP A 192 -23.97 23.79 15.56
C ASP A 192 -24.70 23.82 16.92
N PHE A 193 -25.65 22.90 17.13
CA PHE A 193 -26.31 22.72 18.43
C PHE A 193 -25.29 22.34 19.52
N LEU A 194 -24.37 21.40 19.26
CA LEU A 194 -23.35 21.01 20.21
C LEU A 194 -22.38 22.15 20.54
N VAL A 195 -22.00 22.95 19.53
CA VAL A 195 -21.12 24.11 19.70
C VAL A 195 -21.83 25.19 20.53
N ARG A 196 -23.06 25.56 20.19
CA ARG A 196 -23.82 26.62 20.87
C ARG A 196 -24.17 26.30 22.31
N ASN A 197 -24.23 25.02 22.68
CA ASN A 197 -24.54 24.57 24.05
C ASN A 197 -23.29 24.08 24.80
N ASP A 198 -22.08 24.36 24.30
CA ASP A 198 -20.78 23.96 24.90
C ASP A 198 -20.65 22.43 25.11
N LEU A 199 -21.43 21.65 24.35
CA LEU A 199 -21.47 20.18 24.46
C LEU A 199 -20.46 19.47 23.53
N LEU A 200 -19.78 20.21 22.66
CA LEU A 200 -18.82 19.63 21.69
C LEU A 200 -17.71 18.80 22.37
N PRO A 201 -17.17 19.13 23.55
CA PRO A 201 -16.22 18.28 24.26
C PRO A 201 -16.74 16.86 24.54
N LEU A 202 -18.04 16.67 24.72
CA LEU A 202 -18.64 15.36 24.94
C LEU A 202 -18.50 14.40 23.76
N THR A 203 -18.25 14.93 22.56
CA THR A 203 -17.98 14.08 21.37
C THR A 203 -16.78 13.16 21.58
N SER A 204 -15.83 13.53 22.46
CA SER A 204 -14.67 12.70 22.81
C SER A 204 -15.06 11.38 23.52
N LEU A 205 -16.24 11.31 24.16
CA LEU A 205 -16.78 10.06 24.71
C LEU A 205 -17.01 9.00 23.62
N LEU A 206 -17.28 9.43 22.40
CA LEU A 206 -17.47 8.55 21.25
C LEU A 206 -16.18 8.43 20.42
N ILE A 207 -15.53 9.55 20.13
CA ILE A 207 -14.39 9.61 19.19
C ILE A 207 -13.18 8.85 19.73
N GLU A 208 -12.79 9.05 21.01
CA GLU A 208 -11.58 8.43 21.54
C GLU A 208 -11.67 6.90 21.65
N PRO A 209 -12.76 6.30 22.18
CA PRO A 209 -12.93 4.85 22.08
C PRO A 209 -12.99 4.34 20.64
N ALA A 210 -13.65 5.08 19.74
CA ALA A 210 -13.77 4.71 18.35
C ALA A 210 -12.42 4.67 17.63
N LYS A 211 -11.48 5.56 17.96
CA LYS A 211 -10.09 5.51 17.44
C LYS A 211 -9.45 4.16 17.77
N VAL A 212 -9.42 3.77 19.03
CA VAL A 212 -8.81 2.52 19.51
C VAL A 212 -9.48 1.28 18.89
N LEU A 213 -10.76 1.38 18.54
CA LEU A 213 -11.53 0.32 17.87
C LEU A 213 -11.44 0.36 16.32
N PHE A 214 -10.57 1.19 15.75
CA PHE A 214 -10.39 1.37 14.29
C PHE A 214 -11.63 1.87 13.56
N LEU A 215 -12.46 2.66 14.23
CA LEU A 215 -13.61 3.34 13.64
C LEU A 215 -13.33 4.81 13.28
N ASN A 216 -12.13 5.30 13.62
CA ASN A 216 -11.68 6.67 13.38
C ASN A 216 -11.82 7.08 11.90
N ASN A 217 -11.43 6.22 10.96
CA ASN A 217 -11.53 6.51 9.54
C ASN A 217 -12.98 6.67 9.07
N ALA A 218 -13.91 5.87 9.62
CA ALA A 218 -15.34 6.01 9.32
C ALA A 218 -15.89 7.36 9.82
N ILE A 219 -15.51 7.76 11.03
CA ILE A 219 -15.93 9.03 11.63
C ILE A 219 -15.27 10.21 10.92
N ASN A 220 -13.95 10.15 10.72
CA ASN A 220 -13.21 11.26 10.13
C ASN A 220 -13.59 11.48 8.66
N HIS A 221 -13.45 10.46 7.81
CA HIS A 221 -13.72 10.61 6.38
C HIS A 221 -15.19 10.56 6.03
N GLY A 222 -16.01 9.85 6.82
CA GLY A 222 -17.45 9.75 6.60
C GLY A 222 -18.25 10.95 7.10
N VAL A 223 -17.79 11.63 8.16
CA VAL A 223 -18.57 12.68 8.84
C VAL A 223 -17.75 13.95 9.05
N LEU A 224 -16.64 13.90 9.79
CA LEU A 224 -15.94 15.12 10.23
C LEU A 224 -15.31 15.89 9.06
N THR A 225 -14.65 15.21 8.14
CA THR A 225 -14.02 15.86 6.99
C THR A 225 -15.05 16.51 6.06
N PRO A 226 -16.15 15.86 5.63
CA PRO A 226 -17.18 16.50 4.83
C PRO A 226 -17.79 17.73 5.50
N LEU A 227 -18.23 17.59 6.75
CA LEU A 227 -18.86 18.69 7.49
C LEU A 227 -17.87 19.82 7.79
N GLY A 228 -16.66 19.48 8.23
CA GLY A 228 -15.61 20.44 8.51
C GLY A 228 -15.19 21.24 7.27
N THR A 229 -15.23 20.59 6.10
CA THR A 229 -14.93 21.27 4.83
C THR A 229 -16.02 22.27 4.47
N THR A 230 -17.30 21.90 4.60
CA THR A 230 -18.42 22.84 4.39
C THR A 230 -18.29 24.03 5.33
N GLN A 231 -18.09 23.79 6.63
CA GLN A 231 -17.89 24.87 7.61
C GLN A 231 -16.68 25.75 7.31
N ALA A 232 -15.56 25.17 6.86
CA ALA A 232 -14.36 25.92 6.53
C ALA A 232 -14.52 26.79 5.28
N LEU A 233 -15.33 26.39 4.32
CA LEU A 233 -15.69 27.23 3.15
C LEU A 233 -16.50 28.46 3.59
N ASP A 234 -17.43 28.28 4.52
CA ASP A 234 -18.32 29.36 4.96
C ASP A 234 -17.63 30.32 5.93
N THR A 235 -16.76 29.82 6.82
CA THR A 235 -16.20 30.59 7.95
C THR A 235 -14.66 30.74 7.91
N GLY A 236 -14.00 30.19 6.89
CA GLY A 236 -12.54 30.18 6.73
C GLY A 236 -11.81 29.17 7.63
N LYS A 237 -12.50 28.45 8.52
CA LYS A 237 -11.92 27.43 9.41
C LYS A 237 -12.98 26.49 9.97
N SER A 238 -12.56 25.29 10.45
CA SER A 238 -13.43 24.36 11.15
C SER A 238 -12.74 23.72 12.35
N ILE A 239 -13.43 23.67 13.48
CA ILE A 239 -13.00 22.93 14.69
C ILE A 239 -13.12 21.41 14.47
N LEU A 240 -13.99 20.97 13.55
CA LEU A 240 -14.24 19.55 13.29
C LEU A 240 -12.99 18.80 12.83
N PHE A 241 -12.07 19.47 12.16
CA PHE A 241 -10.79 18.90 11.78
C PHE A 241 -9.86 18.61 12.97
N LEU A 242 -10.12 19.18 14.15
CA LEU A 242 -9.32 19.00 15.36
C LEU A 242 -9.89 17.93 16.31
N LEU A 243 -11.13 17.46 16.08
CA LEU A 243 -11.78 16.51 16.99
C LEU A 243 -11.09 15.14 16.99
N GLU A 244 -10.63 14.68 15.84
CA GLU A 244 -9.98 13.37 15.68
C GLU A 244 -8.45 13.50 15.59
N THR A 245 -7.95 14.55 14.93
CA THR A 245 -6.51 14.69 14.62
C THR A 245 -5.66 15.21 15.77
N ASN A 246 -6.26 15.69 16.88
CA ASN A 246 -5.50 16.17 18.03
C ASN A 246 -4.56 15.07 18.59
N PRO A 247 -3.23 15.26 18.53
CA PRO A 247 -2.27 14.25 18.99
C PRO A 247 -2.12 14.18 20.51
N GLY A 248 -2.67 15.15 21.23
CA GLY A 248 -2.49 15.30 22.69
C GLY A 248 -2.90 14.10 23.51
N PRO A 249 -4.10 13.50 23.32
CA PRO A 249 -4.55 12.36 24.11
C PRO A 249 -3.61 11.16 24.01
N GLY A 250 -3.20 10.78 22.80
CA GLY A 250 -2.28 9.67 22.56
C GLY A 250 -0.87 9.96 23.09
N LEU A 251 -0.36 11.17 22.89
CA LEU A 251 0.94 11.59 23.43
C LEU A 251 0.96 11.50 24.95
N GLY A 252 -0.11 11.93 25.63
CA GLY A 252 -0.20 11.86 27.08
C GLY A 252 -0.11 10.42 27.61
N VAL A 253 -0.77 9.47 26.96
CA VAL A 253 -0.66 8.04 27.30
C VAL A 253 0.78 7.55 27.10
N LEU A 254 1.40 7.83 25.96
CA LEU A 254 2.77 7.40 25.65
C LEU A 254 3.80 7.98 26.64
N LEU A 255 3.68 9.27 26.98
CA LEU A 255 4.52 9.90 28.01
C LEU A 255 4.34 9.23 29.39
N ALA A 256 3.11 8.85 29.74
CA ALA A 256 2.86 8.13 30.99
C ALA A 256 3.56 6.76 31.00
N PHE A 257 3.56 6.03 29.88
CA PHE A 257 4.32 4.78 29.75
C PHE A 257 5.84 4.98 29.78
N MET A 258 6.35 6.08 29.22
CA MET A 258 7.78 6.41 29.30
C MET A 258 8.26 6.54 30.76
N VAL A 259 7.43 7.14 31.61
CA VAL A 259 7.80 7.42 33.00
C VAL A 259 7.42 6.26 33.95
N PHE A 260 6.21 5.73 33.84
CA PHE A 260 5.62 4.76 34.75
C PHE A 260 5.37 3.38 34.15
N GLY A 261 5.63 3.19 32.88
CA GLY A 261 5.53 1.89 32.20
C GLY A 261 6.60 0.90 32.65
N ARG A 262 6.46 -0.37 32.26
CA ARG A 262 7.38 -1.47 32.59
C ARG A 262 7.72 -2.24 31.29
N GLY A 263 8.81 -2.99 31.33
CA GLY A 263 9.20 -3.91 30.24
C GLY A 263 9.25 -3.28 28.85
N ALA A 264 8.81 -4.03 27.87
CA ALA A 264 8.79 -3.64 26.45
C ALA A 264 7.97 -2.37 26.17
N ALA A 265 6.84 -2.20 26.89
CA ALA A 265 5.98 -1.04 26.71
C ALA A 265 6.69 0.27 27.11
N ARG A 266 7.50 0.27 28.18
CA ARG A 266 8.31 1.43 28.53
C ARG A 266 9.43 1.70 27.50
N ALA A 267 10.09 0.65 27.04
CA ALA A 267 11.22 0.77 26.12
C ALA A 267 10.78 1.30 24.73
N SER A 268 9.62 0.91 24.24
CA SER A 268 9.10 1.32 22.92
C SER A 268 8.36 2.67 22.96
N ALA A 269 7.88 3.15 24.11
CA ALA A 269 7.08 4.36 24.22
C ALA A 269 7.75 5.64 23.67
N PRO A 270 9.08 5.89 23.83
CA PRO A 270 9.73 7.07 23.24
C PRO A 270 9.64 7.09 21.71
N GLY A 271 9.94 5.97 21.04
CA GLY A 271 9.83 5.84 19.59
C GLY A 271 8.38 6.00 19.12
N ALA A 272 7.43 5.39 19.84
CA ALA A 272 6.01 5.53 19.58
C ALA A 272 5.53 6.98 19.69
N ALA A 273 6.01 7.73 20.69
CA ALA A 273 5.66 9.15 20.87
C ALA A 273 6.13 10.02 19.70
N ILE A 274 7.33 9.78 19.17
CA ILE A 274 7.86 10.49 18.00
C ILE A 274 7.00 10.18 16.76
N ILE A 275 6.70 8.92 16.51
CA ILE A 275 5.90 8.48 15.36
C ILE A 275 4.47 9.02 15.45
N GLN A 276 3.89 9.02 16.63
CA GLN A 276 2.54 9.55 16.85
C GLN A 276 2.49 11.07 16.68
N PHE A 277 3.37 11.82 17.33
CA PHE A 277 3.29 13.27 17.43
C PHE A 277 3.79 13.97 16.16
N PHE A 278 4.96 13.56 15.65
CA PHE A 278 5.56 14.14 14.46
C PHE A 278 5.16 13.42 13.17
N GLY A 279 5.02 12.08 13.21
CA GLY A 279 4.58 11.29 12.08
C GLY A 279 3.06 11.31 11.86
N GLY A 280 2.27 11.62 12.89
CA GLY A 280 0.80 11.69 12.81
C GLY A 280 0.12 10.33 12.71
N ILE A 281 0.82 9.24 13.06
CA ILE A 281 0.27 7.88 13.02
C ILE A 281 -0.29 7.55 14.41
N HIS A 282 -1.57 7.85 14.62
CA HIS A 282 -2.22 7.66 15.92
C HIS A 282 -2.38 6.19 16.30
N GLU A 283 -2.46 5.29 15.34
CA GLU A 283 -2.61 3.85 15.60
C GLU A 283 -1.49 3.28 16.51
N ILE A 284 -0.33 3.93 16.58
CA ILE A 284 0.82 3.43 17.34
C ILE A 284 0.57 3.42 18.86
N TYR A 285 -0.33 4.27 19.40
CA TYR A 285 -0.64 4.24 20.83
C TYR A 285 -1.79 3.26 21.19
N PHE A 286 -2.53 2.74 20.21
CA PHE A 286 -3.67 1.85 20.47
C PHE A 286 -3.32 0.58 21.26
N PRO A 287 -2.21 -0.13 20.97
CA PRO A 287 -1.80 -1.27 21.77
C PRO A 287 -1.59 -0.95 23.26
N TYR A 288 -1.08 0.24 23.57
CA TYR A 288 -0.90 0.67 24.96
C TYR A 288 -2.23 0.83 25.69
N VAL A 289 -3.27 1.27 24.99
CA VAL A 289 -4.63 1.37 25.55
C VAL A 289 -5.28 -0.01 25.61
N LEU A 290 -5.09 -0.88 24.60
CA LEU A 290 -5.63 -2.24 24.58
C LEU A 290 -5.04 -3.11 25.69
N MET A 291 -3.73 -2.98 25.98
CA MET A 291 -3.11 -3.65 27.14
C MET A 291 -3.81 -3.30 28.46
N LYS A 292 -4.30 -2.07 28.58
CA LYS A 292 -4.94 -1.55 29.80
C LYS A 292 -6.17 -0.73 29.43
N PRO A 293 -7.34 -1.36 29.18
CA PRO A 293 -8.54 -0.67 28.67
C PRO A 293 -9.03 0.51 29.51
N LYS A 294 -8.71 0.55 30.80
CA LYS A 294 -8.99 1.73 31.67
C LYS A 294 -8.32 3.01 31.15
N LEU A 295 -7.25 2.92 30.37
CA LEU A 295 -6.58 4.08 29.77
C LEU A 295 -7.43 4.80 28.71
N ILE A 296 -8.52 4.19 28.23
CA ILE A 296 -9.54 4.89 27.44
C ILE A 296 -10.08 6.12 28.19
N ALA A 297 -10.21 6.04 29.52
CA ALA A 297 -10.63 7.20 30.32
C ALA A 297 -9.62 8.36 30.22
N ALA A 298 -8.33 8.06 30.14
CA ALA A 298 -7.29 9.09 29.97
C ALA A 298 -7.38 9.76 28.59
N THR A 299 -7.59 8.99 27.52
CA THR A 299 -7.77 9.56 26.17
C THR A 299 -9.04 10.38 26.06
N ILE A 300 -10.16 9.91 26.63
CA ILE A 300 -11.43 10.64 26.66
C ILE A 300 -11.27 12.00 27.36
N LEU A 301 -10.75 12.01 28.59
CA LEU A 301 -10.60 13.24 29.36
C LEU A 301 -9.58 14.20 28.71
N GLY A 302 -8.51 13.67 28.14
CA GLY A 302 -7.57 14.45 27.33
C GLY A 302 -8.24 15.04 26.08
N GLY A 303 -9.01 14.25 25.33
CA GLY A 303 -9.77 14.68 24.17
C GLY A 303 -10.80 15.75 24.51
N MET A 304 -11.60 15.53 25.57
CA MET A 304 -12.56 16.53 26.07
C MET A 304 -11.87 17.86 26.40
N THR A 305 -10.72 17.81 27.09
CA THR A 305 -9.94 19.00 27.42
C THR A 305 -9.46 19.73 26.16
N GLY A 306 -8.94 18.99 25.19
CA GLY A 306 -8.48 19.58 23.93
C GLY A 306 -9.60 20.25 23.16
N VAL A 307 -10.76 19.59 23.05
CA VAL A 307 -11.94 20.16 22.37
C VAL A 307 -12.45 21.39 23.13
N PHE A 308 -12.55 21.31 24.46
CA PHE A 308 -12.96 22.44 25.30
C PHE A 308 -12.07 23.67 25.09
N VAL A 309 -10.75 23.51 25.07
CA VAL A 309 -9.82 24.60 24.79
C VAL A 309 -10.03 25.16 23.39
N ASN A 310 -10.22 24.31 22.38
CA ASN A 310 -10.48 24.78 21.01
C ASN A 310 -11.78 25.57 20.92
N VAL A 311 -12.85 25.16 21.63
CA VAL A 311 -14.11 25.92 21.71
C VAL A 311 -13.90 27.27 22.38
N LEU A 312 -13.22 27.28 23.53
CA LEU A 312 -12.94 28.50 24.30
C LEU A 312 -12.17 29.57 23.48
N PHE A 313 -11.20 29.14 22.69
CA PHE A 313 -10.41 30.03 21.84
C PHE A 313 -10.97 30.22 20.43
N GLY A 314 -12.11 29.60 20.10
CA GLY A 314 -12.68 29.61 18.76
C GLY A 314 -11.69 29.11 17.70
N SER A 315 -10.92 28.07 18.04
CA SER A 315 -9.84 27.56 17.17
C SER A 315 -10.36 26.68 16.06
N GLY A 316 -9.65 26.66 14.93
CA GLY A 316 -9.99 25.78 13.80
C GLY A 316 -8.85 25.68 12.81
N LEU A 317 -8.95 24.66 11.95
CA LEU A 317 -8.06 24.45 10.82
C LEU A 317 -8.76 24.90 9.53
N ARG A 318 -7.99 25.28 8.51
CA ARG A 318 -8.48 25.66 7.17
C ARG A 318 -8.86 24.44 6.35
N ALA A 319 -8.16 23.33 6.55
CA ALA A 319 -8.37 22.05 5.86
C ALA A 319 -8.00 20.89 6.79
N PRO A 320 -8.41 19.62 6.46
CA PRO A 320 -8.01 18.47 7.27
C PRO A 320 -6.50 18.32 7.34
N ALA A 321 -5.95 18.09 8.54
CA ALA A 321 -4.56 17.75 8.73
C ALA A 321 -4.37 16.25 8.48
N ALA A 322 -3.77 15.91 7.35
CA ALA A 322 -3.46 14.53 6.98
C ALA A 322 -1.96 14.41 6.61
N PRO A 323 -1.18 13.58 7.30
CA PRO A 323 -1.54 12.84 8.52
C PRO A 323 -1.77 13.75 9.73
N GLY A 324 -2.39 13.24 10.81
CA GLY A 324 -2.70 13.98 12.03
C GLY A 324 -1.48 14.36 12.88
N SER A 325 -0.40 14.83 12.26
CA SER A 325 0.83 15.26 12.92
C SER A 325 0.73 16.72 13.38
N ILE A 326 1.50 17.08 14.42
CA ILE A 326 1.57 18.47 14.87
C ILE A 326 2.04 19.41 13.75
N ILE A 327 2.91 18.95 12.86
CA ILE A 327 3.41 19.72 11.71
C ILE A 327 2.26 20.00 10.73
N ALA A 328 1.49 18.97 10.37
CA ALA A 328 0.35 19.12 9.47
C ALA A 328 -0.77 19.97 10.09
N ILE A 329 -1.02 19.81 11.40
CA ILE A 329 -1.98 20.63 12.14
C ILE A 329 -1.58 22.09 12.07
N TYR A 330 -0.32 22.44 12.39
CA TYR A 330 0.12 23.83 12.33
C TYR A 330 0.11 24.41 10.90
N ALA A 331 0.46 23.62 9.89
CA ALA A 331 0.36 24.03 8.51
C ALA A 331 -1.07 24.42 8.10
N GLN A 332 -2.08 23.76 8.67
CA GLN A 332 -3.50 24.02 8.39
C GLN A 332 -4.16 24.98 9.41
N THR A 333 -3.47 25.38 10.48
CA THR A 333 -4.04 26.25 11.51
C THR A 333 -4.43 27.61 10.94
N ALA A 334 -5.68 28.01 11.17
CA ALA A 334 -6.17 29.32 10.74
C ALA A 334 -5.52 30.47 11.52
N GLY A 335 -5.41 31.63 10.91
CA GLY A 335 -4.93 32.85 11.56
C GLY A 335 -5.70 33.12 12.85
N GLY A 336 -5.00 33.48 13.94
CA GLY A 336 -5.60 33.69 15.26
C GLY A 336 -5.91 32.39 16.05
N SER A 337 -5.80 31.19 15.44
CA SER A 337 -6.09 29.93 16.12
C SER A 337 -4.86 29.24 16.73
N PHE A 338 -3.64 29.73 16.48
CA PHE A 338 -2.39 29.09 16.93
C PHE A 338 -2.31 28.90 18.44
N LEU A 339 -2.64 29.94 19.20
CA LEU A 339 -2.59 29.87 20.66
C LEU A 339 -3.57 28.82 21.19
N GLY A 340 -4.80 28.81 20.69
CA GLY A 340 -5.82 27.87 21.12
C GLY A 340 -5.48 26.44 20.72
N VAL A 341 -5.00 26.20 19.48
CA VAL A 341 -4.53 24.88 19.02
C VAL A 341 -3.36 24.40 19.89
N THR A 342 -2.37 25.24 20.17
CA THR A 342 -1.23 24.89 21.01
C THR A 342 -1.68 24.50 22.43
N LEU A 343 -2.51 25.34 23.04
CA LEU A 343 -3.04 25.07 24.38
C LEU A 343 -3.95 23.85 24.41
N SER A 344 -4.70 23.61 23.34
CA SER A 344 -5.53 22.41 23.18
C SER A 344 -4.67 21.13 23.20
N VAL A 345 -3.59 21.10 22.40
CA VAL A 345 -2.68 19.95 22.36
C VAL A 345 -1.97 19.75 23.70
N LEU A 346 -1.43 20.82 24.28
CA LEU A 346 -0.76 20.78 25.59
C LEU A 346 -1.71 20.35 26.71
N GLY A 347 -2.91 20.94 26.78
CA GLY A 347 -3.93 20.60 27.76
C GLY A 347 -4.41 19.15 27.65
N ALA A 348 -4.69 18.70 26.42
CA ALA A 348 -5.04 17.32 26.15
C ALA A 348 -3.93 16.35 26.58
N THR A 349 -2.68 16.69 26.27
CA THR A 349 -1.51 15.89 26.67
C THR A 349 -1.37 15.84 28.19
N ALA A 350 -1.46 16.99 28.85
CA ALA A 350 -1.28 17.09 30.30
C ALA A 350 -2.35 16.29 31.08
N VAL A 351 -3.62 16.45 30.70
CA VAL A 351 -4.73 15.73 31.35
C VAL A 351 -4.65 14.23 31.08
N SER A 352 -4.42 13.84 29.82
CA SER A 352 -4.26 12.42 29.46
C SER A 352 -3.05 11.81 30.20
N PHE A 353 -1.92 12.51 30.25
CA PHE A 353 -0.74 12.07 31.01
C PHE A 353 -1.03 11.90 32.49
N ALA A 354 -1.68 12.88 33.12
CA ALA A 354 -1.98 12.83 34.55
C ALA A 354 -2.90 11.64 34.91
N VAL A 355 -3.98 11.46 34.13
CA VAL A 355 -4.92 10.36 34.34
C VAL A 355 -4.27 9.01 34.03
N ALA A 356 -3.55 8.88 32.93
CA ALA A 356 -2.82 7.65 32.59
C ALA A 356 -1.76 7.32 33.63
N SER A 357 -1.01 8.29 34.12
CA SER A 357 -0.01 8.11 35.19
C SER A 357 -0.64 7.62 36.48
N LEU A 358 -1.79 8.18 36.89
CA LEU A 358 -2.53 7.73 38.06
C LEU A 358 -2.97 6.27 37.88
N LEU A 359 -3.54 5.92 36.74
CA LEU A 359 -4.00 4.57 36.44
C LEU A 359 -2.83 3.55 36.38
N LEU A 360 -1.68 3.94 35.83
CA LEU A 360 -0.49 3.07 35.80
C LEU A 360 0.14 2.88 37.19
N LYS A 361 0.14 3.90 38.03
CA LYS A 361 0.66 3.81 39.42
C LYS A 361 -0.23 2.96 40.33
N THR A 362 -1.54 2.99 40.14
CA THR A 362 -2.50 2.24 40.97
C THR A 362 -2.65 0.79 40.52
N ASP A 363 -2.00 0.38 39.47
CA ASP A 363 -2.05 -0.99 38.98
C ASP A 363 -1.21 -1.93 39.85
N ARG A 364 -1.81 -3.06 40.28
CA ARG A 364 -1.16 -4.05 41.14
C ARG A 364 -0.02 -4.76 40.36
N ALA A 365 1.07 -5.07 41.06
CA ALA A 365 2.33 -5.60 40.52
C ALA A 365 2.25 -7.09 40.10
N GLY A 366 1.21 -7.53 39.41
CA GLY A 366 1.02 -8.94 39.03
C GLY A 366 0.93 -9.21 37.53
N ASP A 367 0.50 -8.24 36.75
CA ASP A 367 0.34 -8.43 35.32
C ASP A 367 1.44 -7.65 34.57
N GLU A 368 2.49 -8.34 34.10
CA GLU A 368 3.37 -7.75 33.09
C GLU A 368 2.54 -7.53 31.82
N PRO A 369 2.39 -6.27 31.39
CA PRO A 369 1.59 -5.99 30.20
C PRO A 369 2.32 -6.50 28.96
N ASP A 370 1.72 -7.47 28.28
CA ASP A 370 2.25 -8.03 27.04
C ASP A 370 1.92 -7.10 25.85
N LEU A 371 2.89 -6.26 25.48
CA LEU A 371 2.75 -5.36 24.33
C LEU A 371 2.65 -6.14 23.03
N ALA A 372 3.26 -7.31 22.91
CA ALA A 372 3.20 -8.12 21.71
C ALA A 372 1.79 -8.71 21.54
N ALA A 373 1.19 -9.24 22.61
CA ALA A 373 -0.19 -9.71 22.57
C ALA A 373 -1.17 -8.57 22.24
N ALA A 374 -1.00 -7.39 22.82
CA ALA A 374 -1.83 -6.22 22.52
C ALA A 374 -1.64 -5.71 21.09
N THR A 375 -0.43 -5.82 20.53
CA THR A 375 -0.16 -5.49 19.13
C THR A 375 -0.83 -6.50 18.20
N ALA A 376 -0.79 -7.79 18.52
CA ALA A 376 -1.50 -8.82 17.77
C ALA A 376 -3.02 -8.64 17.85
N GLU A 377 -3.56 -8.27 19.02
CA GLU A 377 -4.98 -7.92 19.17
C GLU A 377 -5.34 -6.70 18.30
N MET A 378 -4.49 -5.68 18.28
CA MET A 378 -4.64 -4.51 17.43
C MET A 378 -4.72 -4.91 15.96
N GLU A 379 -3.83 -5.78 15.47
CA GLU A 379 -3.84 -6.27 14.08
C GLU A 379 -5.08 -7.10 13.78
N ALA A 380 -5.51 -7.96 14.70
CA ALA A 380 -6.75 -8.72 14.59
C ALA A 380 -7.98 -7.80 14.52
N LEU A 381 -8.02 -6.73 15.32
CA LEU A 381 -9.07 -5.72 15.29
C LEU A 381 -9.07 -4.92 13.98
N LYS A 382 -7.89 -4.61 13.45
CA LYS A 382 -7.71 -3.89 12.17
C LYS A 382 -8.04 -4.76 10.95
N GLY A 383 -7.95 -6.08 11.09
CA GLY A 383 -8.16 -7.05 9.99
C GLY A 383 -7.01 -7.10 8.99
N LYS A 384 -5.87 -6.48 9.29
CA LYS A 384 -4.62 -6.50 8.50
C LYS A 384 -3.42 -6.18 9.38
N LYS A 385 -2.21 -6.59 8.97
CA LYS A 385 -0.96 -6.22 9.66
C LYS A 385 -0.80 -4.69 9.74
N SER A 386 -0.24 -4.22 10.83
CA SER A 386 -0.03 -2.79 11.07
C SER A 386 1.38 -2.37 10.67
N SER A 387 1.49 -1.30 9.87
CA SER A 387 2.79 -0.72 9.48
C SER A 387 3.63 -0.20 10.65
N VAL A 388 3.03 -0.04 11.82
CA VAL A 388 3.71 0.44 13.03
C VAL A 388 4.01 -0.67 14.05
N ALA A 389 3.57 -1.91 13.80
CA ALA A 389 3.79 -3.04 14.73
C ALA A 389 5.28 -3.29 14.98
N SER A 390 6.12 -3.20 13.94
CA SER A 390 7.57 -3.36 14.05
C SER A 390 8.25 -2.30 14.92
N ALA A 391 7.69 -1.09 14.97
CA ALA A 391 8.22 -0.02 15.82
C ALA A 391 7.85 -0.20 17.32
N LEU A 392 6.78 -0.97 17.60
CA LEU A 392 6.30 -1.23 18.96
C LEU A 392 7.00 -2.42 19.61
N VAL A 393 7.23 -3.49 18.86
CA VAL A 393 7.73 -4.77 19.39
C VAL A 393 9.24 -4.96 19.12
N GLY A 394 9.87 -4.02 18.42
CA GLY A 394 11.17 -4.18 17.76
C GLY A 394 10.95 -4.81 16.38
N ALA A 395 11.98 -4.93 15.54
CA ALA A 395 11.86 -5.78 14.34
C ALA A 395 11.30 -7.13 14.78
N PRO A 396 10.27 -7.70 14.10
CA PRO A 396 9.60 -8.88 14.58
C PRO A 396 10.61 -9.97 14.88
N ARG A 397 10.86 -10.26 16.14
CA ARG A 397 11.63 -11.40 16.63
C ARG A 397 10.70 -12.59 16.83
N GLY A 398 9.66 -12.67 16.04
CA GLY A 398 8.91 -13.90 15.85
C GLY A 398 9.63 -14.75 14.82
N PRO A 399 9.45 -16.07 14.84
CA PRO A 399 10.02 -16.93 13.83
C PRO A 399 9.53 -16.46 12.46
N VAL A 400 10.47 -16.17 11.56
CA VAL A 400 10.17 -15.84 10.17
C VAL A 400 9.64 -17.12 9.51
N SER A 401 8.40 -17.09 9.06
CA SER A 401 7.72 -18.23 8.44
C SER A 401 7.55 -18.06 6.93
N SER A 402 7.57 -16.82 6.44
CA SER A 402 7.26 -16.49 5.04
C SER A 402 8.19 -15.42 4.47
N ILE A 403 8.87 -15.76 3.38
CA ILE A 403 9.77 -14.89 2.63
C ILE A 403 9.26 -14.77 1.20
N VAL A 404 9.15 -13.56 0.66
CA VAL A 404 8.81 -13.35 -0.74
C VAL A 404 9.91 -12.57 -1.48
N PHE A 405 10.27 -13.07 -2.65
CA PHE A 405 11.08 -12.35 -3.61
C PHE A 405 10.16 -11.59 -4.57
N ALA A 406 10.35 -10.28 -4.70
CA ALA A 406 9.48 -9.47 -5.53
C ALA A 406 10.23 -8.72 -6.62
N CYS A 407 9.72 -8.83 -7.85
CA CYS A 407 10.13 -8.04 -9.01
C CYS A 407 8.89 -7.56 -9.78
N ASP A 408 9.06 -6.76 -10.83
CA ASP A 408 7.92 -6.23 -11.59
C ASP A 408 7.04 -7.32 -12.19
N ALA A 409 7.64 -8.34 -12.79
CA ALA A 409 6.90 -9.43 -13.43
C ALA A 409 6.52 -10.57 -12.45
N GLY A 410 7.15 -10.65 -11.27
CA GLY A 410 6.99 -11.77 -10.33
C GLY A 410 7.54 -13.11 -10.82
N MET A 411 8.31 -13.07 -11.89
CA MET A 411 8.91 -14.23 -12.58
C MET A 411 10.33 -13.84 -13.00
N GLY A 412 11.16 -14.81 -13.34
CA GLY A 412 12.55 -14.54 -13.74
C GLY A 412 13.47 -14.36 -12.54
N SER A 413 14.09 -13.19 -12.41
CA SER A 413 15.09 -12.90 -11.39
C SER A 413 14.64 -13.16 -9.95
N SER A 414 13.41 -12.81 -9.60
CA SER A 414 12.86 -13.07 -8.27
C SER A 414 12.68 -14.58 -7.98
N ALA A 415 12.36 -15.38 -8.98
CA ALA A 415 12.24 -16.83 -8.83
C ALA A 415 13.59 -17.49 -8.61
N MET A 416 14.62 -17.03 -9.33
CA MET A 416 15.99 -17.52 -9.18
C MET A 416 16.52 -17.16 -7.79
N GLY A 417 16.40 -15.90 -7.36
CA GLY A 417 16.80 -15.46 -6.02
C GLY A 417 16.08 -16.25 -4.91
N ALA A 418 14.79 -16.51 -5.07
CA ALA A 418 14.03 -17.35 -4.14
C ALA A 418 14.61 -18.77 -4.05
N SER A 419 15.02 -19.34 -5.18
CA SER A 419 15.64 -20.68 -5.21
C SER A 419 17.00 -20.72 -4.53
N VAL A 420 17.83 -19.67 -4.75
CA VAL A 420 19.14 -19.52 -4.08
C VAL A 420 18.96 -19.44 -2.58
N LEU A 421 18.11 -18.53 -2.10
CA LEU A 421 17.89 -18.38 -0.66
C LEU A 421 17.26 -19.64 -0.05
N ARG A 422 16.31 -20.27 -0.73
CA ARG A 422 15.68 -21.53 -0.27
C ARG A 422 16.70 -22.64 -0.06
N LYS A 423 17.65 -22.81 -0.98
CA LYS A 423 18.75 -23.78 -0.82
C LYS A 423 19.62 -23.42 0.39
N LYS A 424 19.98 -22.15 0.56
CA LYS A 424 20.84 -21.66 1.64
C LYS A 424 20.21 -21.82 3.02
N ILE A 425 18.95 -21.43 3.20
CA ILE A 425 18.23 -21.58 4.48
C ILE A 425 17.96 -23.03 4.84
N ARG A 426 17.69 -23.91 3.84
CA ARG A 426 17.56 -25.37 4.07
C ARG A 426 18.87 -25.96 4.55
N SER A 427 20.01 -25.57 3.94
CA SER A 427 21.33 -26.02 4.37
C SER A 427 21.68 -25.54 5.78
N ALA A 428 21.08 -24.44 6.24
CA ALA A 428 21.24 -23.88 7.59
C ALA A 428 20.23 -24.44 8.61
N GLY A 429 19.37 -25.42 8.22
CA GLY A 429 18.43 -26.08 9.10
C GLY A 429 17.03 -25.46 9.15
N PHE A 430 16.72 -24.43 8.35
CA PHE A 430 15.42 -23.73 8.34
C PHE A 430 14.53 -24.19 7.16
N GLY A 431 14.29 -25.48 7.02
CA GLY A 431 13.55 -26.08 5.90
C GLY A 431 12.07 -25.71 5.83
N ASP A 432 11.47 -25.35 6.96
CA ASP A 432 10.01 -25.10 7.09
C ASP A 432 9.60 -23.67 6.67
N ILE A 433 10.57 -22.79 6.37
CA ILE A 433 10.28 -21.42 5.96
C ILE A 433 9.81 -21.40 4.50
N ALA A 434 8.61 -20.87 4.28
CA ALA A 434 8.06 -20.70 2.95
C ALA A 434 8.78 -19.57 2.18
N VAL A 435 9.50 -19.90 1.12
CA VAL A 435 10.14 -18.92 0.24
C VAL A 435 9.43 -18.92 -1.11
N THR A 436 8.76 -17.82 -1.44
CA THR A 436 7.97 -17.65 -2.67
C THR A 436 8.48 -16.49 -3.51
N ASN A 437 7.92 -16.31 -4.69
CA ASN A 437 8.19 -15.15 -5.54
C ASN A 437 6.88 -14.61 -6.11
N GLN A 438 6.77 -13.28 -6.21
CA GLN A 438 5.59 -12.61 -6.77
C GLN A 438 5.95 -11.32 -7.51
N SER A 439 5.02 -10.85 -8.36
CA SER A 439 5.12 -9.48 -8.89
C SER A 439 4.80 -8.46 -7.80
N ILE A 440 5.47 -7.30 -7.84
CA ILE A 440 5.17 -6.19 -6.92
C ILE A 440 3.70 -5.77 -7.01
N ALA A 441 3.09 -5.84 -8.19
CA ALA A 441 1.68 -5.52 -8.36
C ALA A 441 0.74 -6.40 -7.52
N ASN A 442 1.09 -7.68 -7.34
CA ASN A 442 0.31 -8.69 -6.64
C ASN A 442 0.73 -8.90 -5.18
N LEU A 443 1.74 -8.18 -4.69
CA LEU A 443 2.15 -8.28 -3.29
C LEU A 443 1.00 -7.93 -2.36
N THR A 444 0.84 -8.78 -1.35
CA THR A 444 -0.03 -8.58 -0.18
C THR A 444 0.84 -8.38 1.06
N ASP A 445 0.36 -7.61 2.03
CA ASP A 445 1.09 -7.35 3.28
C ASP A 445 0.93 -8.51 4.28
N THR A 446 1.35 -9.71 3.85
CA THR A 446 1.22 -10.98 4.59
C THR A 446 2.55 -11.71 4.78
N TYR A 447 3.63 -11.18 4.24
CA TYR A 447 4.97 -11.77 4.32
C TYR A 447 5.76 -11.19 5.47
N ASP A 448 6.64 -12.01 6.08
CA ASP A 448 7.51 -11.56 7.16
C ASP A 448 8.76 -10.86 6.60
N LEU A 449 9.25 -11.32 5.44
CA LEU A 449 10.43 -10.75 4.78
C LEU A 449 10.20 -10.64 3.27
N VAL A 450 10.56 -9.47 2.71
CA VAL A 450 10.46 -9.16 1.28
C VAL A 450 11.84 -8.84 0.73
N VAL A 451 12.29 -9.62 -0.25
CA VAL A 451 13.57 -9.42 -0.93
C VAL A 451 13.31 -8.84 -2.31
N THR A 452 13.93 -7.70 -2.62
CA THR A 452 13.79 -7.02 -3.92
C THR A 452 15.14 -6.54 -4.43
N HIS A 453 15.23 -6.32 -5.75
CA HIS A 453 16.32 -5.48 -6.27
C HIS A 453 16.22 -4.07 -5.68
N ARG A 454 17.37 -3.42 -5.43
CA ARG A 454 17.43 -2.09 -4.78
C ARG A 454 16.50 -1.05 -5.43
N ASP A 455 16.39 -1.05 -6.76
CA ASP A 455 15.58 -0.08 -7.51
C ASP A 455 14.06 -0.30 -7.35
N LEU A 456 13.67 -1.45 -6.81
CA LEU A 456 12.28 -1.86 -6.62
C LEU A 456 11.84 -1.84 -5.15
N THR A 457 12.78 -1.68 -4.21
CA THR A 457 12.51 -1.80 -2.77
C THR A 457 11.46 -0.80 -2.29
N ASP A 458 11.55 0.46 -2.72
CA ASP A 458 10.60 1.49 -2.29
C ASP A 458 9.19 1.22 -2.81
N ARG A 459 9.07 0.67 -4.03
CA ARG A 459 7.77 0.26 -4.60
C ARG A 459 7.17 -0.93 -3.87
N ALA A 460 7.99 -1.89 -3.46
CA ALA A 460 7.55 -3.02 -2.65
C ALA A 460 7.12 -2.58 -1.24
N ARG A 461 7.84 -1.66 -0.61
CA ARG A 461 7.47 -1.09 0.71
C ARG A 461 6.08 -0.47 0.74
N LEU A 462 5.65 0.15 -0.35
CA LEU A 462 4.30 0.71 -0.45
C LEU A 462 3.21 -0.37 -0.39
N LYS A 463 3.55 -1.63 -0.71
CA LYS A 463 2.61 -2.76 -0.73
C LYS A 463 2.71 -3.66 0.51
N THR A 464 3.89 -3.73 1.10
CA THR A 464 4.22 -4.65 2.21
C THR A 464 4.93 -3.88 3.32
N GLY A 465 4.24 -2.87 3.86
CA GLY A 465 4.78 -1.97 4.89
C GLY A 465 5.11 -2.66 6.21
N SER A 466 4.52 -3.83 6.50
CA SER A 466 4.77 -4.61 7.72
C SER A 466 5.94 -5.59 7.61
N ALA A 467 6.42 -5.90 6.40
CA ALA A 467 7.49 -6.84 6.16
C ALA A 467 8.88 -6.23 6.38
N VAL A 468 9.84 -7.05 6.77
CA VAL A 468 11.26 -6.66 6.71
C VAL A 468 11.71 -6.63 5.25
N HIS A 469 12.24 -5.50 4.79
CA HIS A 469 12.70 -5.34 3.41
C HIS A 469 14.21 -5.48 3.30
N VAL A 470 14.63 -6.45 2.48
CA VAL A 470 16.04 -6.66 2.13
C VAL A 470 16.25 -6.28 0.67
N SER A 471 17.09 -5.26 0.45
CA SER A 471 17.48 -4.82 -0.88
C SER A 471 18.72 -5.58 -1.32
N VAL A 472 18.69 -6.17 -2.51
CA VAL A 472 19.83 -6.85 -3.13
C VAL A 472 20.21 -6.16 -4.44
N GLU A 473 21.48 -6.21 -4.80
CA GLU A 473 21.98 -5.73 -6.08
C GLU A 473 22.06 -6.84 -7.13
N ASP A 474 22.09 -8.08 -6.64
CA ASP A 474 22.18 -9.28 -7.44
C ASP A 474 21.39 -10.40 -6.76
N PHE A 475 20.45 -11.02 -7.50
CA PHE A 475 19.61 -12.10 -6.98
C PHE A 475 20.34 -13.46 -6.92
N MET A 476 21.48 -13.61 -7.58
CA MET A 476 22.20 -14.89 -7.61
C MET A 476 23.27 -15.01 -6.52
N SER A 477 23.92 -13.90 -6.19
CA SER A 477 25.12 -13.92 -5.33
C SER A 477 25.17 -12.78 -4.30
N SER A 478 24.00 -12.44 -3.73
CA SER A 478 23.95 -11.37 -2.73
C SER A 478 24.53 -11.79 -1.38
N PRO A 479 25.49 -11.04 -0.81
CA PRO A 479 25.97 -11.27 0.55
C PRO A 479 24.86 -11.09 1.61
N ARG A 480 23.78 -10.39 1.26
CA ARG A 480 22.60 -10.23 2.11
C ARG A 480 21.91 -11.54 2.46
N TYR A 481 22.15 -12.60 1.71
CA TYR A 481 21.57 -13.92 2.01
C TYR A 481 22.21 -14.57 3.24
N ASP A 482 23.48 -14.27 3.52
CA ASP A 482 24.12 -14.70 4.76
C ASP A 482 23.57 -13.95 5.96
N GLU A 483 23.31 -12.65 5.82
CA GLU A 483 22.65 -11.84 6.85
C GLU A 483 21.23 -12.33 7.14
N ILE A 484 20.49 -12.76 6.10
CA ILE A 484 19.15 -13.36 6.29
C ILE A 484 19.27 -14.67 7.08
N VAL A 485 20.22 -15.54 6.74
CA VAL A 485 20.44 -16.81 7.46
C VAL A 485 20.82 -16.56 8.92
N GLU A 486 21.69 -15.61 9.21
CA GLU A 486 22.06 -15.21 10.58
C GLU A 486 20.84 -14.67 11.34
N MET A 487 20.05 -13.80 10.71
CA MET A 487 18.80 -13.29 11.27
C MET A 487 17.81 -14.42 11.59
N LEU A 488 17.68 -15.43 10.72
CA LEU A 488 16.84 -16.60 10.95
C LEU A 488 17.36 -17.45 12.13
N GLY A 489 18.68 -17.55 12.29
CA GLY A 489 19.30 -18.16 13.46
C GLY A 489 18.87 -17.50 14.75
N ASP A 490 18.88 -16.18 14.80
CA ASP A 490 18.50 -15.40 15.99
C ASP A 490 17.00 -15.41 16.24
N THR A 491 16.16 -15.42 15.18
CA THR A 491 14.70 -15.29 15.31
C THR A 491 13.97 -16.61 15.46
N ASN A 492 14.47 -17.70 14.86
CA ASN A 492 13.78 -18.99 14.82
C ASN A 492 14.35 -20.01 15.83
N SER A 493 15.60 -19.85 16.31
CA SER A 493 16.19 -20.76 17.31
C SER A 493 15.64 -20.56 18.75
N ALA A 494 15.04 -19.41 19.04
CA ALA A 494 14.41 -19.14 20.34
C ALA A 494 13.02 -19.80 20.52
N GLY A 495 12.48 -20.45 19.48
CA GLY A 495 11.13 -21.05 19.45
C GLY A 495 11.10 -22.57 19.65
N ASP A 496 12.25 -23.28 19.64
CA ASP A 496 12.29 -24.73 19.48
C ASP A 496 12.10 -25.57 20.77
N GLU A 497 11.85 -24.94 21.92
CA GLU A 497 11.59 -25.68 23.17
C GLU A 497 10.10 -25.89 23.50
N ARG A 498 9.14 -25.38 22.69
CA ARG A 498 7.69 -25.47 23.01
C ARG A 498 6.79 -26.12 21.95
N SER A 499 7.32 -26.68 20.89
CA SER A 499 6.49 -27.20 19.77
C SER A 499 6.92 -28.59 19.28
N ARG A 500 7.30 -29.51 20.16
CA ARG A 500 7.57 -30.93 19.81
C ARG A 500 6.47 -31.92 20.16
N GLU A 501 5.27 -31.46 20.40
CA GLU A 501 4.11 -32.37 20.49
C GLU A 501 2.97 -31.83 19.61
N ASP A 502 2.65 -32.59 18.62
CA ASP A 502 1.54 -32.48 17.63
C ASP A 502 1.90 -31.82 16.28
N GLN A 503 2.29 -32.68 15.33
CA GLN A 503 1.71 -32.72 13.98
C GLN A 503 2.39 -33.80 13.12
N THR A 504 1.85 -35.00 13.18
CA THR A 504 1.93 -35.98 12.09
C THR A 504 0.74 -35.75 11.16
N GLY A 505 0.99 -35.53 9.89
CA GLY A 505 0.00 -35.76 8.85
C GLY A 505 -0.17 -34.61 7.84
N GLY A 506 0.28 -34.83 6.64
CA GLY A 506 -0.21 -34.12 5.49
C GLY A 506 0.84 -33.78 4.41
N ASP A 507 1.41 -34.79 3.80
CA ASP A 507 2.07 -34.69 2.49
C ASP A 507 1.03 -34.25 1.45
N ALA A 508 1.06 -32.99 1.04
CA ALA A 508 0.41 -32.55 -0.18
C ALA A 508 1.40 -32.68 -1.33
N ALA A 509 1.31 -33.77 -2.05
CA ALA A 509 2.04 -34.03 -3.28
C ALA A 509 1.76 -32.89 -4.29
N VAL A 510 2.81 -32.18 -4.68
CA VAL A 510 2.80 -31.34 -5.87
C VAL A 510 2.69 -32.25 -7.08
N VAL A 511 1.58 -32.17 -7.79
CA VAL A 511 1.37 -32.86 -9.06
C VAL A 511 2.30 -32.25 -10.09
N GLU A 512 3.39 -32.93 -10.41
CA GLU A 512 4.21 -32.66 -11.59
C GLU A 512 3.39 -33.02 -12.84
N GLN A 513 3.02 -32.00 -13.62
CA GLN A 513 2.58 -32.22 -15.00
C GLN A 513 3.80 -32.35 -15.92
N PRO A 514 3.79 -33.21 -16.94
CA PRO A 514 4.96 -33.54 -17.73
C PRO A 514 5.40 -32.33 -18.59
N VAL A 515 6.65 -31.90 -18.38
CA VAL A 515 7.37 -30.95 -19.24
C VAL A 515 7.54 -31.57 -20.63
N SER A 516 7.27 -30.82 -21.70
CA SER A 516 7.60 -31.18 -23.08
C SER A 516 9.06 -31.62 -23.20
N LYS A 517 9.35 -32.54 -24.12
CA LYS A 517 10.68 -33.13 -24.31
C LYS A 517 11.74 -32.05 -24.44
N ALA A 518 12.90 -32.23 -23.81
CA ALA A 518 13.98 -31.26 -23.76
C ALA A 518 14.48 -30.78 -25.16
N ASP A 519 14.37 -31.65 -26.17
CA ASP A 519 14.75 -31.34 -27.56
C ASP A 519 13.85 -30.28 -28.21
N ASP A 520 12.59 -30.13 -27.77
CA ASP A 520 11.67 -29.13 -28.33
C ASP A 520 11.86 -27.73 -27.70
N VAL A 521 12.45 -27.63 -26.50
CA VAL A 521 12.58 -26.36 -25.76
C VAL A 521 13.90 -25.66 -26.06
N LEU A 522 14.99 -26.39 -26.25
CA LEU A 522 16.33 -25.87 -26.58
C LEU A 522 16.88 -26.64 -27.80
N PRO A 523 16.47 -26.30 -29.02
CA PRO A 523 17.00 -26.92 -30.22
C PRO A 523 18.46 -26.54 -30.43
N LEU A 524 19.27 -27.43 -31.05
CA LEU A 524 20.72 -27.22 -31.22
C LEU A 524 21.05 -25.95 -31.99
N GLU A 525 20.22 -25.55 -32.95
CA GLU A 525 20.33 -24.32 -33.73
C GLU A 525 20.12 -23.05 -32.90
N SER A 526 19.56 -23.15 -31.70
CA SER A 526 19.41 -22.03 -30.76
C SER A 526 20.59 -21.88 -29.79
N ILE A 527 21.68 -22.64 -29.99
CA ILE A 527 22.88 -22.61 -29.16
C ILE A 527 24.06 -22.08 -29.97
N VAL A 528 24.63 -20.96 -29.51
CA VAL A 528 25.80 -20.31 -30.09
C VAL A 528 26.96 -20.28 -29.09
N LEU A 529 28.09 -20.89 -29.43
CA LEU A 529 29.27 -21.01 -28.55
C LEU A 529 30.22 -19.81 -28.62
N ALA A 530 30.11 -18.98 -29.64
CA ALA A 530 30.88 -17.78 -29.85
C ALA A 530 29.97 -16.69 -30.43
N GLY A 531 29.29 -15.97 -29.55
CA GLY A 531 28.46 -14.83 -29.91
C GLY A 531 29.27 -13.67 -30.45
N THR A 532 28.67 -12.86 -31.28
CA THR A 532 29.31 -11.73 -31.99
C THR A 532 28.95 -10.36 -31.43
N ALA A 533 27.99 -10.31 -30.52
CA ALA A 533 27.56 -9.07 -29.88
C ALA A 533 28.68 -8.44 -29.02
N THR A 534 28.71 -7.12 -28.99
CA THR A 534 29.70 -6.34 -28.21
C THR A 534 29.03 -5.47 -27.13
N SER A 535 27.71 -5.49 -27.04
CA SER A 535 26.92 -4.75 -26.05
C SER A 535 25.69 -5.56 -25.60
N ALA A 536 25.10 -5.16 -24.48
CA ALA A 536 23.88 -5.78 -23.99
C ALA A 536 22.73 -5.73 -25.01
N ASP A 537 22.54 -4.59 -25.70
CA ASP A 537 21.49 -4.43 -26.71
C ASP A 537 21.68 -5.40 -27.87
N THR A 538 22.89 -5.48 -28.43
CA THR A 538 23.18 -6.40 -29.55
C THR A 538 23.10 -7.87 -29.13
N ALA A 539 23.38 -8.18 -27.88
CA ALA A 539 23.24 -9.54 -27.33
C ALA A 539 21.77 -9.94 -27.10
N ILE A 540 20.91 -8.97 -26.78
CA ILE A 540 19.46 -9.19 -26.73
C ILE A 540 18.92 -9.48 -28.13
N ASP A 541 19.39 -8.74 -29.14
CA ASP A 541 19.03 -9.00 -30.56
C ASP A 541 19.49 -10.39 -30.99
N GLU A 542 20.73 -10.78 -30.69
CA GLU A 542 21.29 -12.09 -31.05
C GLU A 542 20.49 -13.24 -30.39
N ALA A 543 20.23 -13.14 -29.08
CA ALA A 543 19.45 -14.14 -28.35
C ALA A 543 17.98 -14.17 -28.79
N GLY A 544 17.39 -13.01 -29.08
CA GLY A 544 16.03 -12.88 -29.59
C GLY A 544 15.85 -13.43 -31.01
N ALA A 545 16.82 -13.17 -31.89
CA ALA A 545 16.82 -13.72 -33.26
C ALA A 545 16.83 -15.25 -33.26
N LEU A 546 17.56 -15.90 -32.34
CA LEU A 546 17.55 -17.34 -32.18
C LEU A 546 16.19 -17.87 -31.73
N LEU A 547 15.48 -17.18 -30.86
CA LEU A 547 14.10 -17.53 -30.46
C LEU A 547 13.12 -17.39 -31.63
N VAL A 548 13.28 -16.36 -32.46
CA VAL A 548 12.47 -16.16 -33.68
C VAL A 548 12.77 -17.24 -34.71
N ALA A 549 14.05 -17.56 -34.97
CA ALA A 549 14.46 -18.60 -35.90
C ALA A 549 13.95 -19.99 -35.50
N ALA A 550 13.86 -20.25 -34.19
CA ALA A 550 13.28 -21.47 -33.63
C ALA A 550 11.74 -21.47 -33.64
N ASP A 551 11.06 -20.48 -34.20
CA ASP A 551 9.59 -20.30 -34.18
C ASP A 551 8.99 -20.31 -32.76
N ALA A 552 9.77 -19.91 -31.76
CA ALA A 552 9.30 -19.82 -30.38
C ALA A 552 8.52 -18.52 -30.13
N VAL A 553 8.89 -17.43 -30.82
CA VAL A 553 8.28 -16.11 -30.65
C VAL A 553 8.09 -15.39 -31.99
N GLU A 554 7.21 -14.41 -32.02
CA GLU A 554 7.11 -13.46 -33.13
C GLU A 554 8.24 -12.41 -33.06
N PRO A 555 8.65 -11.80 -34.19
CA PRO A 555 9.73 -10.79 -34.20
C PRO A 555 9.52 -9.64 -33.21
N ALA A 556 8.27 -9.21 -32.99
CA ALA A 556 7.91 -8.16 -32.03
C ALA A 556 8.28 -8.49 -30.57
N TYR A 557 8.56 -9.76 -30.25
CA TYR A 557 9.01 -10.15 -28.93
C TYR A 557 10.39 -9.62 -28.57
N VAL A 558 11.26 -9.41 -29.56
CA VAL A 558 12.62 -8.87 -29.36
C VAL A 558 12.56 -7.43 -28.87
N ASP A 559 11.64 -6.61 -29.42
CA ASP A 559 11.41 -5.25 -28.94
C ASP A 559 10.98 -5.25 -27.47
N ALA A 560 10.13 -6.19 -27.08
CA ALA A 560 9.69 -6.35 -25.70
C ALA A 560 10.80 -6.84 -24.75
N MET A 561 11.80 -7.57 -25.26
CA MET A 561 13.00 -7.93 -24.47
C MET A 561 13.83 -6.68 -24.18
N HIS A 562 13.99 -5.76 -25.12
CA HIS A 562 14.64 -4.47 -24.92
C HIS A 562 13.87 -3.57 -23.94
N GLU A 563 12.56 -3.50 -24.06
CA GLU A 563 11.73 -2.75 -23.12
C GLU A 563 11.87 -3.31 -21.70
N ARG A 564 11.94 -4.62 -21.56
CA ARG A 564 12.13 -5.29 -20.28
C ARG A 564 13.49 -4.96 -19.65
N GLU A 565 14.57 -4.99 -20.45
CA GLU A 565 15.92 -4.63 -19.99
C GLU A 565 16.00 -3.17 -19.55
N LYS A 566 15.36 -2.23 -20.26
CA LYS A 566 15.30 -0.81 -19.89
C LYS A 566 14.59 -0.57 -18.56
N SER A 567 13.61 -1.39 -18.24
CA SER A 567 12.85 -1.25 -16.98
C SER A 567 13.63 -1.74 -15.76
N VAL A 568 14.28 -2.89 -15.87
CA VAL A 568 15.16 -3.50 -14.85
C VAL A 568 16.09 -4.46 -15.57
N SER A 569 17.39 -4.39 -15.24
CA SER A 569 18.40 -5.26 -15.85
C SER A 569 18.06 -6.74 -15.67
N THR A 570 18.24 -7.50 -16.76
CA THR A 570 18.09 -8.96 -16.76
C THR A 570 19.38 -9.70 -16.41
N TYR A 571 20.43 -8.98 -16.00
CA TYR A 571 21.67 -9.58 -15.50
C TYR A 571 21.46 -10.26 -14.15
N MET A 572 21.84 -11.52 -14.04
CA MET A 572 21.53 -12.39 -12.90
C MET A 572 22.69 -12.65 -11.95
N GLY A 573 23.91 -12.24 -12.32
CA GLY A 573 25.12 -12.61 -11.61
C GLY A 573 25.84 -13.80 -12.24
N ASN A 574 27.05 -14.11 -11.75
CA ASN A 574 27.89 -15.19 -12.25
C ASN A 574 28.14 -15.18 -13.77
N GLY A 575 28.14 -13.98 -14.38
CA GLY A 575 28.33 -13.81 -15.82
C GLY A 575 27.11 -14.16 -16.68
N LEU A 576 25.91 -14.33 -16.08
CA LEU A 576 24.68 -14.69 -16.77
C LEU A 576 23.74 -13.49 -16.92
N ALA A 577 23.19 -13.29 -18.12
CA ALA A 577 22.02 -12.46 -18.37
C ALA A 577 20.90 -13.32 -19.00
N ILE A 578 19.65 -13.04 -18.63
CA ILE A 578 18.47 -13.75 -19.13
C ILE A 578 17.43 -12.79 -19.70
N PRO A 579 17.67 -12.24 -20.90
CA PRO A 579 16.70 -11.37 -21.55
C PRO A 579 15.41 -12.14 -21.88
N HIS A 580 14.26 -11.50 -21.57
CA HIS A 580 12.92 -12.01 -21.82
C HIS A 580 11.95 -10.85 -22.02
N GLY A 581 10.81 -11.08 -22.65
CA GLY A 581 9.83 -10.02 -22.93
C GLY A 581 9.03 -9.56 -21.72
N THR A 582 8.35 -8.42 -21.88
CA THR A 582 7.39 -7.90 -20.90
C THR A 582 6.16 -8.79 -20.76
N ASN A 583 5.34 -8.57 -19.72
CA ASN A 583 4.11 -9.37 -19.54
C ASN A 583 3.08 -9.17 -20.65
N GLU A 584 3.06 -7.99 -21.25
CA GLU A 584 2.17 -7.61 -22.34
C GLU A 584 2.52 -8.37 -23.63
N ALA A 585 3.78 -8.75 -23.79
CA ALA A 585 4.29 -9.47 -24.97
C ALA A 585 4.06 -10.99 -24.93
N LYS A 586 3.36 -11.52 -23.93
CA LYS A 586 3.05 -12.97 -23.85
C LYS A 586 2.25 -13.50 -25.04
N THR A 587 1.46 -12.65 -25.67
CA THR A 587 0.70 -12.99 -26.89
C THR A 587 1.59 -13.21 -28.10
N ALA A 588 2.82 -12.70 -28.10
CA ALA A 588 3.81 -12.91 -29.15
C ALA A 588 4.63 -14.21 -28.96
N ILE A 589 4.37 -14.98 -27.89
CA ILE A 589 5.01 -16.29 -27.67
C ILE A 589 4.17 -17.38 -28.32
N ARG A 590 4.75 -18.11 -29.25
CA ARG A 590 4.10 -19.22 -29.97
C ARG A 590 4.26 -20.56 -29.28
N ARG A 591 5.45 -20.80 -28.72
CA ARG A 591 5.77 -21.97 -27.90
C ARG A 591 6.85 -21.66 -26.89
N THR A 592 6.95 -22.48 -25.88
CA THR A 592 8.04 -22.42 -24.91
C THR A 592 9.38 -22.69 -25.61
N GLY A 593 10.38 -21.80 -25.41
CA GLY A 593 11.69 -21.93 -26.05
C GLY A 593 12.79 -21.18 -25.29
N ILE A 594 14.01 -21.64 -25.47
CA ILE A 594 15.26 -21.05 -24.92
C ILE A 594 16.24 -20.86 -26.07
N SER A 595 17.01 -19.76 -26.02
CA SER A 595 18.25 -19.57 -26.78
C SER A 595 19.43 -19.45 -25.83
N PHE A 596 20.61 -19.88 -26.24
CA PHE A 596 21.83 -19.82 -25.46
C PHE A 596 22.98 -19.26 -26.30
N VAL A 597 23.61 -18.20 -25.81
CA VAL A 597 24.77 -17.58 -26.45
C VAL A 597 25.89 -17.45 -25.43
N ARG A 598 27.07 -17.97 -25.74
CA ARG A 598 28.29 -17.77 -24.95
C ARG A 598 29.19 -16.74 -25.63
N TYR A 599 29.72 -15.82 -24.85
CA TYR A 599 30.69 -14.82 -25.29
C TYR A 599 32.07 -15.14 -24.68
N PRO A 600 33.03 -15.59 -25.48
CA PRO A 600 34.38 -15.90 -25.00
C PRO A 600 35.08 -14.69 -24.36
N GLU A 601 34.80 -13.48 -24.88
CA GLU A 601 35.13 -12.22 -24.23
C GLU A 601 33.86 -11.66 -23.62
N PRO A 602 33.77 -11.53 -22.28
CA PRO A 602 32.57 -11.05 -21.61
C PRO A 602 32.17 -9.66 -22.11
N ILE A 603 30.89 -9.48 -22.42
CA ILE A 603 30.33 -8.19 -22.85
C ILE A 603 29.89 -7.34 -21.65
N ASP A 604 29.93 -6.03 -21.82
CA ASP A 604 29.44 -5.11 -20.79
C ASP A 604 27.91 -5.13 -20.72
N TRP A 605 27.37 -5.55 -19.57
CA TRP A 605 25.96 -5.53 -19.29
C TRP A 605 25.68 -4.53 -18.16
N ASN A 606 25.52 -3.25 -18.53
CA ASN A 606 25.30 -2.15 -17.58
C ASN A 606 26.38 -2.09 -16.45
N GLY A 607 27.68 -2.17 -16.83
CA GLY A 607 28.81 -2.14 -15.90
C GLY A 607 29.17 -3.48 -15.29
N LYS A 608 28.56 -4.60 -15.74
CA LYS A 608 28.84 -5.97 -15.26
C LYS A 608 29.23 -6.88 -16.42
N PRO A 609 30.23 -7.80 -16.25
CA PRO A 609 30.64 -8.69 -17.32
C PRO A 609 29.63 -9.82 -17.52
N ALA A 610 29.00 -9.92 -18.69
CA ALA A 610 28.15 -11.05 -19.08
C ALA A 610 28.91 -11.96 -20.05
N GLU A 611 29.04 -13.23 -19.67
CA GLU A 611 29.70 -14.30 -20.43
C GLU A 611 28.65 -15.19 -21.14
N PHE A 612 27.46 -15.30 -20.52
CA PHE A 612 26.36 -16.12 -21.01
C PHE A 612 25.08 -15.28 -21.13
N VAL A 613 24.42 -15.39 -22.26
CA VAL A 613 23.12 -14.77 -22.50
C VAL A 613 22.11 -15.85 -22.88
N VAL A 614 21.05 -15.97 -22.09
CA VAL A 614 20.02 -17.00 -22.28
C VAL A 614 18.68 -16.30 -22.51
N GLY A 615 18.24 -16.27 -23.78
CA GLY A 615 16.92 -15.75 -24.14
C GLY A 615 15.82 -16.73 -23.75
N ILE A 616 14.72 -16.25 -23.16
CA ILE A 616 13.63 -17.10 -22.68
C ILE A 616 12.29 -16.63 -23.20
N ALA A 617 11.53 -17.58 -23.76
CA ALA A 617 10.13 -17.46 -24.08
C ALA A 617 9.35 -18.61 -23.41
N GLY A 618 8.38 -18.33 -22.52
CA GLY A 618 7.67 -19.36 -21.79
C GLY A 618 6.17 -19.15 -21.76
N LEU A 619 5.40 -20.17 -22.14
CA LEU A 619 3.96 -20.21 -22.04
C LEU A 619 3.53 -20.74 -20.66
N GLY A 620 2.56 -20.08 -20.04
CA GLY A 620 1.97 -20.54 -18.78
C GLY A 620 2.99 -20.74 -17.64
N ASN A 621 2.98 -21.92 -17.02
CA ASN A 621 3.86 -22.29 -15.91
C ASN A 621 5.24 -22.82 -16.36
N ASP A 622 5.44 -23.12 -17.64
CA ASP A 622 6.70 -23.66 -18.16
C ASP A 622 7.86 -22.68 -17.98
N HIS A 623 7.56 -21.39 -18.08
CA HIS A 623 8.54 -20.31 -17.86
C HIS A 623 9.25 -20.44 -16.50
N MET A 624 8.53 -20.79 -15.44
CA MET A 624 9.08 -20.94 -14.09
C MET A 624 9.97 -22.18 -13.96
N ALA A 625 9.56 -23.29 -14.55
CA ALA A 625 10.34 -24.53 -14.54
C ALA A 625 11.69 -24.32 -15.24
N LEU A 626 11.70 -23.64 -16.39
CA LEU A 626 12.90 -23.32 -17.15
C LEU A 626 13.88 -22.40 -16.38
N LEU A 627 13.34 -21.33 -15.81
CA LEU A 627 14.15 -20.41 -15.02
C LEU A 627 14.79 -21.07 -13.81
N THR A 628 14.03 -21.93 -13.12
CA THR A 628 14.56 -22.70 -11.98
C THR A 628 15.70 -23.61 -12.41
N LYS A 629 15.54 -24.28 -13.55
CA LYS A 629 16.55 -25.20 -14.09
C LYS A 629 17.83 -24.46 -14.49
N ILE A 630 17.73 -23.34 -15.21
CA ILE A 630 18.86 -22.48 -15.55
C ILE A 630 19.56 -21.98 -14.28
N ALA A 631 18.79 -21.53 -13.26
CA ALA A 631 19.35 -21.09 -12.01
C ALA A 631 20.19 -22.17 -11.32
N HIS A 632 19.73 -23.40 -11.31
CA HIS A 632 20.47 -24.52 -10.70
C HIS A 632 21.82 -24.75 -11.38
N VAL A 633 21.88 -24.72 -12.72
CA VAL A 633 23.12 -24.87 -13.48
C VAL A 633 24.11 -23.74 -13.15
N PHE A 634 23.65 -22.48 -13.14
CA PHE A 634 24.53 -21.34 -12.92
C PHE A 634 24.90 -21.08 -11.44
N LEU A 635 24.27 -21.79 -10.50
CA LEU A 635 24.68 -21.84 -9.10
C LEU A 635 25.81 -22.83 -8.85
N ASP A 636 25.95 -23.85 -9.70
CA ASP A 636 26.97 -24.85 -9.58
C ASP A 636 28.22 -24.42 -10.37
N LYS A 637 29.32 -24.21 -9.66
CA LYS A 637 30.59 -23.74 -10.27
C LYS A 637 31.16 -24.76 -11.26
N ASP A 638 30.92 -26.05 -11.02
CA ASP A 638 31.44 -27.13 -11.87
C ASP A 638 30.62 -27.18 -13.17
N GLU A 639 29.28 -26.99 -13.10
CA GLU A 639 28.42 -26.91 -14.28
C GLU A 639 28.74 -25.66 -15.13
N VAL A 640 28.95 -24.51 -14.51
CA VAL A 640 29.40 -23.29 -15.21
C VAL A 640 30.76 -23.51 -15.87
N ALA A 641 31.69 -24.19 -15.21
CA ALA A 641 32.99 -24.55 -15.82
C ALA A 641 32.82 -25.50 -17.02
N ARG A 642 31.86 -26.44 -16.97
CA ARG A 642 31.52 -27.30 -18.11
C ARG A 642 30.92 -26.49 -19.27
N LEU A 643 30.05 -25.52 -19.01
CA LEU A 643 29.53 -24.60 -20.04
C LEU A 643 30.63 -23.76 -20.69
N ARG A 644 31.63 -23.31 -19.93
CA ARG A 644 32.80 -22.61 -20.46
C ARG A 644 33.66 -23.51 -21.37
N ALA A 645 33.81 -24.76 -20.96
CA ALA A 645 34.64 -25.74 -21.68
C ALA A 645 33.89 -26.42 -22.85
N ALA A 646 32.56 -26.21 -23.01
CA ALA A 646 31.76 -26.82 -24.04
C ALA A 646 32.32 -26.48 -25.44
N THR A 647 32.47 -27.52 -26.28
CA THR A 647 33.00 -27.42 -27.64
C THR A 647 31.93 -27.66 -28.71
N SER A 648 30.77 -28.16 -28.31
CA SER A 648 29.63 -28.41 -29.18
C SER A 648 28.29 -27.94 -28.55
N ALA A 649 27.30 -27.71 -29.37
CA ALA A 649 25.95 -27.40 -28.89
C ALA A 649 25.33 -28.57 -28.08
N ASP A 650 25.71 -29.80 -28.39
CA ASP A 650 25.30 -30.98 -27.63
C ASP A 650 25.85 -30.97 -26.21
N ASP A 651 27.10 -30.51 -25.99
CA ASP A 651 27.69 -30.38 -24.65
C ASP A 651 26.86 -29.39 -23.79
N VAL A 652 26.50 -28.24 -24.36
CA VAL A 652 25.68 -27.23 -23.68
C VAL A 652 24.30 -27.78 -23.36
N ARG A 653 23.65 -28.45 -24.33
CA ARG A 653 22.34 -29.03 -24.15
C ARG A 653 22.36 -30.13 -23.08
N ALA A 654 23.40 -30.97 -23.03
CA ALA A 654 23.55 -31.99 -21.99
C ALA A 654 23.63 -31.34 -20.59
N VAL A 655 24.43 -30.31 -20.40
CA VAL A 655 24.53 -29.58 -19.11
C VAL A 655 23.17 -28.96 -18.71
N LEU A 656 22.48 -28.33 -19.65
CA LEU A 656 21.18 -27.70 -19.39
C LEU A 656 20.03 -28.70 -19.28
N SER A 657 20.15 -29.95 -19.79
CA SER A 657 19.14 -30.99 -19.73
C SER A 657 19.25 -31.93 -18.54
N ASP A 658 20.50 -32.28 -18.12
CA ASP A 658 20.80 -33.30 -17.11
C ASP A 658 20.75 -32.78 -15.66
N SER A 659 20.60 -31.48 -15.42
CA SER A 659 20.50 -30.94 -14.06
C SER A 659 19.21 -31.42 -13.38
N LYS A 660 19.37 -32.31 -12.39
CA LYS A 660 18.30 -32.88 -11.54
C LYS A 660 17.70 -31.86 -10.60
#